data_92cd5eaba2190fe64cb76af2b6c13a28
#
_entry.id   92cd5eaba2190fe64cb76af2b6c13a28
#
_cell.length_a   1.000
_cell.length_b   1.000
_cell.length_c   1.000
_cell.angle_alpha   90.00
_cell.angle_beta   90.00
_cell.angle_gamma   90.00
#
_symmetry.space_group_name_H-M   'P 1'
#
loop_
_entity.id
_entity.type
_entity.pdbx_description
1 polymer ?
#
loop_
_entity_poly.entity_id
_entity_poly.type
_entity_poly.pdbx_seq_one_letter_code
_entity_poly.pdbx_strand_id
1 'polypeptide(L)'
;MGALIRFFTKILDICKLVPMLPVVVIAAIPLALLGDWRPWGNAMAIPVLGNPGFGQWLVIASVLIIVIDTVRGMIDDLRHGQVGVDVLAVVAILSTVAVAEYWASWAVTLMITSGEAIEEYAQAKAERSLTALMEAAPQTAHVVNLPGVGCGFATDKGDSSDGFRRVGLASAAAAAHRFDTVPVEQVQLGDVLMVLPGETVPVDGELLSGTATLDLSNINGEPVPREVFAGARVMSGAVNGSTALTMRATQVAADSQYQRILELVASAQESRPAVVKTADRLAVPFTVLSLMIAGIAWAMSGVPTRFAQVLVLATPCPLLIAAPVAYIAGTGRLAAAGVLIKAQDVLENLGRVTQVFFDKTGTLTVKQPQVVRVEMLPGAATRLNEDHVLMMAGVVESYSVHILSKGIAKAGTEAMARLRQRFEDGQRLCPEPEASWPGHGREYPVIKNINEDAGKGVSGEVNGHAVRVGRLSFAAAGEEGFLAVDRTAPSRSEDDLRTRFGLLQPDEMASYVSVDGQLIARIVLRDVPRANAKAALAKLHELGVTKLAMLTGDKRASANIIASEVGIDEVHAELFPEDKVAAVRAATGAGKTVTMMVGDGVNDAPVLAVADIGVAMTDGTSTAASESAQVVIMNDNIAAVPRAIAIARRTKRVMLQAVIAGLVLATIGMIAAAFNLIPVVVGAFLQEAIDVVSILWALTALIDRD
;
A
#
# COMPACT_ATOMS: atom_id res chain seq x y z
N MET A 1 27.18 26.22 -18.47
CA MET A 1 25.94 27.00 -18.65
C MET A 1 24.69 26.24 -18.15
N GLY A 2 24.46 24.96 -18.52
CA GLY A 2 23.28 24.21 -18.09
C GLY A 2 23.18 23.90 -16.58
N ALA A 3 24.28 23.79 -15.83
CA ALA A 3 24.26 23.62 -14.37
C ALA A 3 23.88 24.93 -13.65
N LEU A 4 24.35 26.07 -14.19
CA LEU A 4 24.04 27.39 -13.65
C LEU A 4 22.56 27.75 -13.86
N ILE A 5 22.02 27.45 -15.04
CA ILE A 5 20.59 27.65 -15.35
C ILE A 5 19.70 26.80 -14.45
N ARG A 6 20.06 25.52 -14.24
CA ARG A 6 19.34 24.63 -13.31
C ARG A 6 19.42 25.11 -11.85
N PHE A 7 20.53 25.71 -11.45
CA PHE A 7 20.68 26.31 -10.13
C PHE A 7 19.76 27.53 -9.94
N PHE A 8 19.75 28.43 -10.93
CA PHE A 8 18.90 29.64 -10.89
C PHE A 8 17.40 29.30 -10.98
N THR A 9 16.98 28.29 -11.79
CA THR A 9 15.58 27.86 -11.81
C THR A 9 15.15 27.28 -10.48
N LYS A 10 15.99 26.49 -9.79
CA LYS A 10 15.68 25.99 -8.44
C LYS A 10 15.56 27.11 -7.40
N ILE A 11 16.43 28.15 -7.46
CA ILE A 11 16.31 29.31 -6.57
C ILE A 11 15.00 30.06 -6.85
N LEU A 12 14.64 30.24 -8.11
CA LEU A 12 13.39 30.90 -8.49
C LEU A 12 12.15 30.12 -7.99
N ASP A 13 12.21 28.80 -8.05
CA ASP A 13 11.14 27.94 -7.54
C ASP A 13 11.03 28.05 -6.01
N ILE A 14 12.15 28.08 -5.28
CA ILE A 14 12.17 28.29 -3.82
C ILE A 14 11.62 29.70 -3.47
N CYS A 15 11.99 30.72 -4.24
CA CYS A 15 11.47 32.09 -4.02
C CYS A 15 9.97 32.24 -4.31
N LYS A 16 9.38 31.34 -5.11
CA LYS A 16 7.91 31.27 -5.30
C LYS A 16 7.21 30.62 -4.12
N LEU A 17 7.83 29.64 -3.49
CA LEU A 17 7.31 28.95 -2.31
C LEU A 17 7.26 29.88 -1.10
N VAL A 18 8.33 30.64 -0.85
CA VAL A 18 8.42 31.58 0.28
C VAL A 18 8.69 33.00 -0.25
N PRO A 19 7.64 33.79 -0.55
CA PRO A 19 7.76 35.09 -1.17
C PRO A 19 8.48 36.14 -0.30
N MET A 20 8.54 35.93 1.02
CA MET A 20 9.23 36.84 1.96
C MET A 20 10.76 36.65 1.93
N LEU A 21 11.28 35.48 1.58
CA LEU A 21 12.72 35.17 1.55
C LEU A 21 13.52 36.16 0.65
N PRO A 22 13.16 36.40 -0.63
CA PRO A 22 13.86 37.38 -1.45
C PRO A 22 13.77 38.81 -0.89
N VAL A 23 12.67 39.18 -0.25
CA VAL A 23 12.51 40.51 0.39
C VAL A 23 13.52 40.67 1.53
N VAL A 24 13.63 39.67 2.39
CA VAL A 24 14.58 39.67 3.51
C VAL A 24 16.03 39.69 3.02
N VAL A 25 16.37 38.89 2.00
CA VAL A 25 17.71 38.89 1.42
C VAL A 25 18.07 40.26 0.86
N ILE A 26 17.15 40.90 0.13
CA ILE A 26 17.39 42.23 -0.46
C ILE A 26 17.47 43.29 0.65
N ALA A 27 16.77 43.16 1.78
CA ALA A 27 16.81 44.12 2.90
C ALA A 27 18.20 44.30 3.53
N ALA A 28 19.14 43.35 3.29
CA ALA A 28 20.54 43.56 3.67
C ALA A 28 21.20 44.74 3.00
N ILE A 29 20.82 45.05 1.74
CA ILE A 29 21.42 46.16 0.97
C ILE A 29 21.13 47.52 1.57
N PRO A 30 19.85 47.91 1.83
CA PRO A 30 19.57 49.17 2.51
C PRO A 30 20.06 49.19 3.94
N LEU A 31 20.13 48.05 4.65
CA LEU A 31 20.71 47.96 5.99
C LEU A 31 22.20 48.33 5.94
N ALA A 32 22.97 47.83 4.95
CA ALA A 32 24.39 48.11 4.80
C ALA A 32 24.69 49.52 4.28
N LEU A 33 23.88 50.02 3.34
CA LEU A 33 24.16 51.30 2.69
C LEU A 33 23.53 52.51 3.39
N LEU A 34 22.34 52.29 4.01
CA LEU A 34 21.49 53.36 4.60
C LEU A 34 21.21 53.11 6.10
N GLY A 35 21.92 52.17 6.72
CA GLY A 35 21.76 51.81 8.14
C GLY A 35 21.93 53.03 9.05
N ASP A 36 22.92 53.89 8.79
CA ASP A 36 23.23 55.08 9.57
C ASP A 36 22.64 56.39 8.98
N TRP A 37 21.97 56.31 7.83
CA TRP A 37 21.33 57.49 7.23
C TRP A 37 20.02 57.84 7.93
N ARG A 38 19.98 59.03 8.57
CA ARG A 38 18.90 59.52 9.40
C ARG A 38 18.33 60.83 8.82
N PRO A 39 17.50 60.81 7.78
CA PRO A 39 16.97 62.02 7.16
C PRO A 39 16.08 62.85 8.05
N TRP A 40 15.56 62.26 9.13
CA TRP A 40 14.71 62.90 10.15
C TRP A 40 15.49 63.46 11.37
N GLY A 41 16.82 63.37 11.37
CA GLY A 41 17.60 63.78 12.55
C GLY A 41 17.25 62.94 13.81
N ASN A 42 16.95 63.66 14.91
CA ASN A 42 16.52 63.01 16.19
C ASN A 42 15.02 62.94 16.38
N ALA A 43 14.21 63.32 15.38
CA ALA A 43 12.74 63.40 15.53
C ALA A 43 12.04 62.05 15.74
N MET A 44 12.70 60.91 15.35
CA MET A 44 12.19 59.55 15.52
C MET A 44 12.96 58.76 16.58
N ALA A 45 13.58 59.43 17.54
CA ALA A 45 14.24 58.70 18.65
C ALA A 45 13.20 58.08 19.59
N ILE A 46 13.30 56.77 19.79
CA ILE A 46 12.41 55.98 20.66
C ILE A 46 13.23 55.50 21.87
N PRO A 47 12.73 55.62 23.10
CA PRO A 47 13.50 55.30 24.31
C PRO A 47 14.12 53.91 24.36
N VAL A 48 13.48 52.92 23.71
CA VAL A 48 13.91 51.52 23.68
C VAL A 48 14.78 51.20 22.47
N LEU A 49 14.39 51.74 21.29
CA LEU A 49 15.02 51.41 19.98
C LEU A 49 16.16 52.38 19.62
N GLY A 50 16.40 53.41 20.43
CA GLY A 50 17.35 54.47 20.11
C GLY A 50 16.85 55.35 18.96
N ASN A 51 17.74 55.72 18.01
CA ASN A 51 17.40 56.50 16.82
C ASN A 51 17.77 55.71 15.56
N PRO A 52 16.91 54.74 15.11
CA PRO A 52 17.23 53.87 13.97
C PRO A 52 17.39 54.68 12.67
N GLY A 53 18.31 54.31 11.84
CA GLY A 53 18.47 54.83 10.46
C GLY A 53 17.44 54.22 9.51
N PHE A 54 17.39 54.72 8.27
CA PHE A 54 16.42 54.26 7.26
C PHE A 54 16.47 52.77 6.97
N GLY A 55 17.68 52.23 6.79
CA GLY A 55 17.86 50.78 6.56
C GLY A 55 17.44 49.95 7.78
N GLN A 56 17.66 50.44 9.00
CA GLN A 56 17.26 49.79 10.24
C GLN A 56 15.73 49.76 10.39
N TRP A 57 15.02 50.81 9.99
CA TRP A 57 13.53 50.86 9.96
C TRP A 57 12.93 49.83 8.99
N LEU A 58 13.59 49.58 7.84
CA LEU A 58 13.15 48.52 6.94
C LEU A 58 13.26 47.14 7.58
N VAL A 59 14.33 46.86 8.34
CA VAL A 59 14.46 45.63 9.09
C VAL A 59 13.37 45.51 10.17
N ILE A 60 13.11 46.56 10.91
CA ILE A 60 12.03 46.59 11.92
C ILE A 60 10.67 46.32 11.27
N ALA A 61 10.40 46.90 10.09
CA ALA A 61 9.15 46.64 9.37
C ALA A 61 9.06 45.16 8.90
N SER A 62 10.15 44.56 8.39
CA SER A 62 10.19 43.17 8.03
C SER A 62 9.94 42.26 9.21
N VAL A 63 10.57 42.55 10.36
CA VAL A 63 10.33 41.83 11.63
C VAL A 63 8.87 41.89 12.05
N LEU A 64 8.25 43.06 12.00
CA LEU A 64 6.85 43.24 12.39
C LEU A 64 5.89 42.44 11.50
N ILE A 65 6.16 42.40 10.19
CA ILE A 65 5.35 41.61 9.25
C ILE A 65 5.45 40.11 9.61
N ILE A 66 6.64 39.60 9.82
CA ILE A 66 6.86 38.19 10.17
C ILE A 66 6.26 37.87 11.54
N VAL A 67 6.47 38.68 12.54
CA VAL A 67 5.88 38.49 13.88
C VAL A 67 4.34 38.46 13.81
N ILE A 68 3.72 39.34 13.01
CA ILE A 68 2.26 39.36 12.85
C ILE A 68 1.77 38.07 12.18
N ASP A 69 2.49 37.63 11.18
CA ASP A 69 2.15 36.37 10.45
C ASP A 69 2.29 35.17 11.36
N THR A 70 3.42 35.03 12.05
CA THR A 70 3.67 33.95 13.02
C THR A 70 2.65 33.95 14.15
N VAL A 71 2.31 35.09 14.72
CA VAL A 71 1.31 35.20 15.78
C VAL A 71 -0.09 34.85 15.28
N ARG A 72 -0.43 35.17 14.03
CA ARG A 72 -1.71 34.75 13.44
C ARG A 72 -1.76 33.24 13.32
N GLY A 73 -0.69 32.59 12.82
CA GLY A 73 -0.57 31.14 12.78
C GLY A 73 -0.72 30.49 14.16
N MET A 74 -0.02 31.04 15.17
CA MET A 74 -0.14 30.56 16.56
C MET A 74 -1.55 30.68 17.14
N ILE A 75 -2.29 31.76 16.83
CA ILE A 75 -3.68 31.91 17.26
C ILE A 75 -4.59 30.87 16.59
N ASP A 76 -4.36 30.60 15.35
CA ASP A 76 -5.13 29.59 14.61
C ASP A 76 -4.84 28.18 15.15
N ASP A 77 -3.59 27.82 15.40
CA ASP A 77 -3.19 26.56 16.05
C ASP A 77 -3.81 26.42 17.44
N LEU A 78 -3.82 27.50 18.23
CA LEU A 78 -4.43 27.48 19.57
C LEU A 78 -5.95 27.27 19.51
N ARG A 79 -6.63 27.82 18.50
CA ARG A 79 -8.07 27.58 18.25
C ARG A 79 -8.36 26.11 17.92
N HIS A 80 -7.39 25.42 17.29
CA HIS A 80 -7.49 24.00 16.98
C HIS A 80 -6.94 23.09 18.11
N GLY A 81 -6.64 23.66 19.28
CA GLY A 81 -6.18 22.92 20.47
C GLY A 81 -4.70 22.48 20.41
N GLN A 82 -3.91 23.13 19.56
CA GLN A 82 -2.48 22.88 19.43
C GLN A 82 -1.70 24.00 20.13
N VAL A 83 -0.62 23.67 20.83
CA VAL A 83 0.28 24.67 21.45
C VAL A 83 1.38 24.97 20.44
N GLY A 84 1.33 26.14 19.82
CA GLY A 84 2.37 26.60 18.89
C GLY A 84 3.72 26.73 19.59
N VAL A 85 4.75 26.18 18.99
CA VAL A 85 6.15 26.17 19.52
C VAL A 85 6.89 27.44 19.12
N ASP A 86 6.29 28.29 18.29
CA ASP A 86 6.90 29.48 17.68
C ASP A 86 7.08 30.66 18.63
N VAL A 87 6.60 30.52 19.88
CA VAL A 87 6.79 31.53 20.92
C VAL A 87 8.26 31.94 21.09
N LEU A 88 9.19 30.96 21.03
CA LEU A 88 10.63 31.22 21.13
C LEU A 88 11.15 32.04 19.96
N ALA A 89 10.69 31.76 18.73
CA ALA A 89 11.09 32.51 17.55
C ALA A 89 10.63 33.96 17.62
N VAL A 90 9.37 34.21 18.04
CA VAL A 90 8.82 35.55 18.24
C VAL A 90 9.59 36.29 19.33
N VAL A 91 9.85 35.68 20.49
CA VAL A 91 10.61 36.30 21.59
C VAL A 91 12.05 36.56 21.18
N ALA A 92 12.71 35.63 20.45
CA ALA A 92 14.08 35.79 19.97
C ALA A 92 14.19 37.03 19.05
N ILE A 93 13.34 37.14 18.04
CA ILE A 93 13.42 38.21 17.04
C ILE A 93 13.06 39.58 17.68
N LEU A 94 12.09 39.62 18.58
CA LEU A 94 11.74 40.83 19.30
C LEU A 94 12.85 41.26 20.26
N SER A 95 13.54 40.30 20.90
CA SER A 95 14.66 40.58 21.79
C SER A 95 15.86 41.20 21.07
N THR A 96 16.15 40.77 19.83
CA THR A 96 17.25 41.35 19.01
C THR A 96 16.93 42.80 18.59
N VAL A 97 15.67 43.09 18.24
CA VAL A 97 15.23 44.48 17.98
C VAL A 97 15.30 45.33 19.24
N ALA A 98 14.88 44.82 20.40
CA ALA A 98 14.86 45.57 21.66
C ALA A 98 16.26 45.93 22.16
N VAL A 99 17.30 45.14 21.82
CA VAL A 99 18.68 45.47 22.14
C VAL A 99 19.41 46.24 21.02
N ALA A 100 18.67 46.73 20.01
CA ALA A 100 19.17 47.49 18.86
C ALA A 100 20.23 46.79 18.01
N GLU A 101 20.25 45.44 18.03
CA GLU A 101 21.14 44.61 17.22
C GLU A 101 20.49 44.30 15.86
N TYR A 102 20.35 45.34 15.01
CA TYR A 102 19.60 45.25 13.74
C TYR A 102 20.17 44.27 12.74
N TRP A 103 21.49 44.07 12.72
CA TRP A 103 22.11 43.01 11.89
C TRP A 103 21.74 41.62 12.40
N ALA A 104 21.66 41.47 13.71
CA ALA A 104 21.22 40.23 14.29
C ALA A 104 19.71 40.01 14.03
N SER A 105 18.88 41.06 14.14
CA SER A 105 17.45 40.96 13.77
C SER A 105 17.26 40.55 12.32
N TRP A 106 18.03 41.14 11.40
CA TRP A 106 18.02 40.70 10.00
C TRP A 106 18.45 39.25 9.83
N ALA A 107 19.54 38.81 10.49
CA ALA A 107 20.03 37.44 10.41
C ALA A 107 19.02 36.43 10.95
N VAL A 108 18.33 36.74 12.08
CA VAL A 108 17.27 35.89 12.63
C VAL A 108 16.05 35.85 11.71
N THR A 109 15.67 36.98 11.10
CA THR A 109 14.60 37.04 10.11
C THR A 109 14.92 36.18 8.88
N LEU A 110 16.17 36.28 8.40
CA LEU A 110 16.65 35.44 7.31
C LEU A 110 16.64 33.95 7.67
N MET A 111 17.07 33.60 8.90
CA MET A 111 17.03 32.23 9.43
C MET A 111 15.60 31.67 9.41
N ILE A 112 14.62 32.42 9.94
CA ILE A 112 13.21 31.96 9.98
C ILE A 112 12.69 31.73 8.56
N THR A 113 12.85 32.70 7.65
CA THR A 113 12.35 32.56 6.25
C THR A 113 13.10 31.54 5.42
N SER A 114 14.41 31.34 5.65
CA SER A 114 15.19 30.27 4.99
C SER A 114 14.84 28.89 5.56
N GLY A 115 14.59 28.81 6.88
CA GLY A 115 14.10 27.60 7.53
C GLY A 115 12.77 27.12 6.95
N GLU A 116 11.79 28.02 6.80
CA GLU A 116 10.50 27.73 6.13
C GLU A 116 10.71 27.22 4.71
N ALA A 117 11.60 27.89 3.93
CA ALA A 117 11.89 27.49 2.56
C ALA A 117 12.54 26.09 2.47
N ILE A 118 13.42 25.75 3.41
CA ILE A 118 14.06 24.43 3.50
C ILE A 118 13.04 23.39 3.91
N GLU A 119 12.14 23.72 4.83
CA GLU A 119 11.05 22.86 5.28
C GLU A 119 10.14 22.50 4.13
N GLU A 120 9.59 23.50 3.41
CA GLU A 120 8.72 23.27 2.26
C GLU A 120 9.42 22.45 1.16
N TYR A 121 10.70 22.75 0.87
CA TYR A 121 11.48 21.95 -0.08
C TYR A 121 11.66 20.49 0.39
N ALA A 122 11.96 20.27 1.66
CA ALA A 122 12.16 18.94 2.22
C ALA A 122 10.86 18.15 2.22
N GLN A 123 9.72 18.76 2.58
CA GLN A 123 8.39 18.17 2.50
C GLN A 123 8.04 17.81 1.06
N ALA A 124 8.16 18.76 0.12
CA ALA A 124 7.91 18.52 -1.30
C ALA A 124 8.80 17.39 -1.87
N LYS A 125 10.04 17.28 -1.40
CA LYS A 125 10.94 16.19 -1.82
C LYS A 125 10.53 14.84 -1.24
N ALA A 126 10.09 14.80 0.02
CA ALA A 126 9.60 13.59 0.67
C ALA A 126 8.26 13.13 0.06
N GLU A 127 7.39 14.07 -0.33
CA GLU A 127 6.10 13.82 -0.97
C GLU A 127 6.23 13.34 -2.43
N ARG A 128 7.33 13.63 -3.12
CA ARG A 128 7.52 13.23 -4.54
C ARG A 128 7.33 11.74 -4.79
N SER A 129 7.65 10.88 -3.84
CA SER A 129 7.43 9.44 -3.97
C SER A 129 5.93 9.08 -4.00
N LEU A 130 5.08 9.87 -3.35
CA LEU A 130 3.62 9.73 -3.37
C LEU A 130 3.02 10.44 -4.60
N THR A 131 3.55 11.63 -4.94
CA THR A 131 3.13 12.42 -6.11
C THR A 131 3.40 11.68 -7.42
N ALA A 132 4.47 10.88 -7.50
CA ALA A 132 4.75 10.06 -8.69
C ALA A 132 3.64 9.05 -8.99
N LEU A 133 2.95 8.51 -7.98
CA LEU A 133 1.75 7.68 -8.15
C LEU A 133 0.58 8.50 -8.72
N MET A 134 0.41 9.74 -8.26
CA MET A 134 -0.67 10.62 -8.74
C MET A 134 -0.41 11.10 -10.18
N GLU A 135 0.84 11.39 -10.54
CA GLU A 135 1.25 11.80 -11.89
C GLU A 135 1.14 10.65 -12.91
N ALA A 136 1.27 9.40 -12.47
CA ALA A 136 1.09 8.22 -13.32
C ALA A 136 -0.39 7.88 -13.59
N ALA A 137 -1.34 8.63 -13.02
CA ALA A 137 -2.77 8.43 -13.25
C ALA A 137 -3.14 8.66 -14.72
N PRO A 138 -3.84 7.72 -15.36
CA PRO A 138 -4.29 7.90 -16.72
C PRO A 138 -5.31 9.05 -16.81
N GLN A 139 -5.04 10.01 -17.69
CA GLN A 139 -5.92 11.18 -17.90
C GLN A 139 -6.86 10.99 -19.08
N THR A 140 -6.53 10.09 -20.00
CA THR A 140 -7.28 9.84 -21.22
C THR A 140 -7.47 8.35 -21.46
N ALA A 141 -8.53 8.01 -22.19
CA ALA A 141 -8.84 6.65 -22.62
C ALA A 141 -9.16 6.64 -24.13
N HIS A 142 -8.80 5.57 -24.82
CA HIS A 142 -9.10 5.37 -26.23
C HIS A 142 -10.33 4.47 -26.36
N VAL A 143 -11.49 5.07 -26.62
CA VAL A 143 -12.77 4.35 -26.79
C VAL A 143 -12.88 3.92 -28.25
N VAL A 144 -13.10 2.61 -28.48
CA VAL A 144 -13.25 2.03 -29.80
C VAL A 144 -14.69 2.20 -30.29
N ASN A 145 -14.89 3.01 -31.32
CA ASN A 145 -16.20 3.19 -31.95
C ASN A 145 -16.53 1.99 -32.85
N LEU A 146 -17.43 1.12 -32.41
CA LEU A 146 -17.95 0.05 -33.23
C LEU A 146 -19.04 0.60 -34.19
N PRO A 147 -18.89 0.51 -35.52
CA PRO A 147 -19.90 0.98 -36.43
C PRO A 147 -21.21 0.16 -36.24
N GLY A 148 -22.25 0.80 -35.76
CA GLY A 148 -23.59 0.19 -35.61
C GLY A 148 -24.06 -0.06 -34.18
N VAL A 149 -23.29 0.29 -33.16
CA VAL A 149 -23.76 0.32 -31.76
C VAL A 149 -23.78 1.79 -31.35
N GLY A 150 -24.93 2.43 -31.44
CA GLY A 150 -25.09 3.79 -30.93
C GLY A 150 -24.93 3.82 -29.42
N CYS A 151 -24.01 4.64 -28.91
CA CYS A 151 -23.97 5.05 -27.50
C CYS A 151 -25.24 5.89 -27.24
N GLY A 152 -26.28 5.26 -26.72
CA GLY A 152 -27.52 5.94 -26.35
C GLY A 152 -28.47 4.95 -25.72
N PHE A 153 -28.44 4.83 -24.40
CA PHE A 153 -29.60 4.35 -23.66
C PHE A 153 -30.67 5.43 -23.73
N ALA A 154 -31.43 5.48 -24.90
CA ALA A 154 -32.73 6.06 -24.87
C ALA A 154 -33.63 5.07 -24.12
N THR A 155 -34.14 5.49 -22.98
CA THR A 155 -35.25 4.84 -22.30
C THR A 155 -36.46 4.91 -23.20
N ASP A 156 -36.70 3.86 -23.99
CA ASP A 156 -38.03 3.64 -24.55
C ASP A 156 -38.49 2.23 -24.19
N LYS A 157 -39.66 2.21 -23.56
CA LYS A 157 -40.37 1.00 -23.16
C LYS A 157 -40.95 0.35 -24.41
N GLY A 158 -40.57 -0.88 -24.65
CA GLY A 158 -41.34 -1.72 -25.56
C GLY A 158 -40.52 -2.72 -26.36
N ASP A 159 -40.72 -3.93 -25.97
CA ASP A 159 -40.66 -5.17 -26.74
C ASP A 159 -39.41 -6.04 -26.61
N SER A 160 -39.72 -7.19 -26.10
CA SER A 160 -38.87 -8.36 -25.87
C SER A 160 -38.48 -9.06 -27.17
N SER A 161 -37.36 -9.72 -27.13
CA SER A 161 -36.79 -10.69 -28.08
C SER A 161 -36.03 -10.09 -29.27
N ASP A 162 -34.70 -9.99 -29.14
CA ASP A 162 -33.78 -10.73 -30.00
C ASP A 162 -32.30 -10.49 -29.66
N GLY A 163 -31.59 -11.58 -29.43
CA GLY A 163 -30.31 -11.80 -30.01
C GLY A 163 -29.12 -10.96 -29.51
N PHE A 164 -28.44 -11.42 -28.47
CA PHE A 164 -27.02 -11.17 -28.31
C PHE A 164 -26.27 -11.52 -29.61
N ARG A 165 -26.04 -10.56 -30.47
CA ARG A 165 -25.11 -10.73 -31.59
C ARG A 165 -23.70 -10.78 -31.06
N ARG A 166 -23.12 -11.97 -31.01
CA ARG A 166 -21.69 -12.18 -30.87
C ARG A 166 -20.99 -11.46 -32.02
N VAL A 167 -20.36 -10.34 -31.73
CA VAL A 167 -19.42 -9.71 -32.66
C VAL A 167 -18.19 -10.62 -32.70
N GLY A 168 -17.97 -11.30 -33.81
CA GLY A 168 -16.81 -12.20 -33.95
C GLY A 168 -15.47 -11.43 -33.86
N LEU A 169 -14.45 -12.07 -33.31
CA LEU A 169 -13.08 -11.56 -33.15
C LEU A 169 -12.47 -10.88 -34.40
N ALA A 170 -12.92 -11.27 -35.60
CA ALA A 170 -12.49 -10.69 -36.88
C ALA A 170 -12.96 -9.24 -37.09
N SER A 171 -14.11 -8.81 -36.51
CA SER A 171 -14.58 -7.45 -36.62
C SER A 171 -13.91 -6.48 -35.64
N ALA A 172 -13.41 -6.97 -34.49
CA ALA A 172 -12.65 -6.16 -33.55
C ALA A 172 -11.28 -5.75 -34.11
N ALA A 173 -10.61 -6.64 -34.86
CA ALA A 173 -9.34 -6.33 -35.53
C ALA A 173 -9.47 -5.31 -36.66
N ALA A 174 -10.61 -5.28 -37.36
CA ALA A 174 -10.90 -4.29 -38.44
C ALA A 174 -11.32 -2.91 -37.87
N ALA A 175 -11.86 -2.88 -36.62
CA ALA A 175 -12.24 -1.66 -35.92
C ALA A 175 -11.05 -0.97 -35.25
N ALA A 176 -9.90 -1.62 -35.14
CA ALA A 176 -8.69 -1.14 -34.49
C ALA A 176 -8.05 0.14 -35.09
N HIS A 177 -8.61 0.69 -36.14
CA HIS A 177 -8.17 1.96 -36.74
C HIS A 177 -9.07 3.17 -36.44
N ARG A 178 -10.11 3.02 -35.60
CA ARG A 178 -11.00 4.13 -35.22
C ARG A 178 -11.28 4.06 -33.70
N PHE A 179 -10.51 4.80 -32.96
CA PHE A 179 -10.79 5.09 -31.56
C PHE A 179 -10.84 6.61 -31.37
N ASP A 180 -11.70 7.05 -30.48
CA ASP A 180 -11.74 8.44 -30.02
C ASP A 180 -11.04 8.54 -28.67
N THR A 181 -10.14 9.52 -28.54
CA THR A 181 -9.49 9.80 -27.25
C THR A 181 -10.39 10.70 -26.43
N VAL A 182 -10.84 10.21 -25.31
CA VAL A 182 -11.72 10.92 -24.38
C VAL A 182 -11.04 11.06 -23.01
N PRO A 183 -11.41 12.07 -22.19
CA PRO A 183 -11.05 12.09 -20.77
C PRO A 183 -11.51 10.80 -20.08
N VAL A 184 -10.71 10.28 -19.15
CA VAL A 184 -11.00 9.01 -18.48
C VAL A 184 -12.33 9.02 -17.71
N GLU A 185 -12.76 10.18 -17.23
CA GLU A 185 -14.03 10.39 -16.52
C GLU A 185 -15.26 10.19 -17.41
N GLN A 186 -15.09 10.20 -18.72
CA GLN A 186 -16.18 9.99 -19.68
C GLN A 186 -16.38 8.53 -20.05
N VAL A 187 -15.48 7.64 -19.62
CA VAL A 187 -15.60 6.19 -19.85
C VAL A 187 -16.81 5.63 -19.10
N GLN A 188 -17.64 4.87 -19.83
CA GLN A 188 -18.83 4.23 -19.29
C GLN A 188 -18.64 2.72 -19.12
N LEU A 189 -19.48 2.13 -18.26
CA LEU A 189 -19.50 0.67 -18.08
C LEU A 189 -19.85 -0.03 -19.39
N GLY A 190 -19.03 -0.99 -19.80
CA GLY A 190 -19.21 -1.75 -21.02
C GLY A 190 -18.53 -1.17 -22.26
N ASP A 191 -17.95 0.02 -22.18
CA ASP A 191 -17.16 0.59 -23.27
C ASP A 191 -16.00 -0.33 -23.64
N VAL A 192 -15.73 -0.42 -24.94
CA VAL A 192 -14.56 -1.14 -25.44
C VAL A 192 -13.41 -0.14 -25.58
N LEU A 193 -12.34 -0.41 -24.86
CA LEU A 193 -11.17 0.45 -24.80
C LEU A 193 -9.97 -0.22 -25.49
N MET A 194 -9.17 0.58 -26.16
CA MET A 194 -7.87 0.18 -26.66
C MET A 194 -6.79 0.83 -25.79
N VAL A 195 -5.79 0.08 -25.36
CA VAL A 195 -4.61 0.58 -24.64
C VAL A 195 -3.39 0.28 -25.49
N LEU A 196 -2.69 1.32 -25.89
CA LEU A 196 -1.53 1.20 -26.76
C LEU A 196 -0.28 0.68 -25.98
N PRO A 197 0.74 0.18 -26.67
CA PRO A 197 1.97 -0.26 -26.02
C PRO A 197 2.62 0.86 -25.20
N GLY A 198 2.94 0.56 -23.94
CA GLY A 198 3.52 1.51 -22.99
C GLY A 198 2.54 2.48 -22.34
N GLU A 199 1.27 2.45 -22.71
CA GLU A 199 0.23 3.25 -22.03
C GLU A 199 -0.27 2.59 -20.75
N THR A 200 -0.76 3.44 -19.86
CA THR A 200 -1.40 3.01 -18.61
C THR A 200 -2.86 2.68 -18.86
N VAL A 201 -3.32 1.55 -18.33
CA VAL A 201 -4.72 1.10 -18.39
C VAL A 201 -5.61 2.12 -17.66
N PRO A 202 -6.64 2.70 -18.35
CA PRO A 202 -7.39 3.84 -17.82
C PRO A 202 -8.39 3.48 -16.71
N VAL A 203 -9.09 2.36 -16.84
CA VAL A 203 -10.11 1.89 -15.89
C VAL A 203 -10.01 0.38 -15.74
N ASP A 204 -10.61 -0.18 -14.70
CA ASP A 204 -10.69 -1.64 -14.54
C ASP A 204 -11.57 -2.27 -15.63
N GLY A 205 -11.14 -3.43 -16.12
CA GLY A 205 -11.86 -4.10 -17.20
C GLY A 205 -11.53 -5.57 -17.38
N GLU A 206 -12.08 -6.15 -18.42
CA GLU A 206 -11.88 -7.52 -18.86
C GLU A 206 -11.15 -7.54 -20.22
N LEU A 207 -10.08 -8.31 -20.34
CA LEU A 207 -9.33 -8.43 -21.58
C LEU A 207 -10.14 -9.10 -22.68
N LEU A 208 -10.25 -8.45 -23.84
CA LEU A 208 -10.92 -8.98 -25.03
C LEU A 208 -9.93 -9.50 -26.07
N SER A 209 -8.71 -8.95 -26.14
CA SER A 209 -7.63 -9.45 -26.99
C SER A 209 -7.13 -10.82 -26.48
N GLY A 210 -6.51 -11.61 -27.37
CA GLY A 210 -6.10 -12.99 -27.03
C GLY A 210 -5.12 -13.06 -25.88
N THR A 211 -4.07 -12.23 -25.90
CA THR A 211 -3.05 -12.12 -24.83
C THR A 211 -2.60 -10.67 -24.67
N ALA A 212 -2.14 -10.33 -23.48
CA ALA A 212 -1.48 -9.06 -23.19
C ALA A 212 -0.43 -9.26 -22.10
N THR A 213 0.61 -8.42 -22.11
CA THR A 213 1.61 -8.37 -21.03
C THR A 213 1.40 -7.07 -20.25
N LEU A 214 1.21 -7.17 -18.94
CA LEU A 214 0.93 -6.04 -18.07
C LEU A 214 2.03 -5.90 -17.02
N ASP A 215 2.61 -4.71 -16.94
CA ASP A 215 3.49 -4.32 -15.84
C ASP A 215 2.65 -3.73 -14.72
N LEU A 216 2.68 -4.39 -13.57
CA LEU A 216 1.92 -4.02 -12.37
C LEU A 216 2.82 -3.33 -11.33
N SER A 217 4.06 -3.00 -11.66
CA SER A 217 5.03 -2.42 -10.72
C SER A 217 4.54 -1.13 -10.05
N ASN A 218 3.77 -0.31 -10.76
CA ASN A 218 3.17 0.91 -10.22
C ASN A 218 1.99 0.67 -9.27
N ILE A 219 1.40 -0.53 -9.28
CA ILE A 219 0.22 -0.86 -8.48
C ILE A 219 0.61 -1.70 -7.27
N ASN A 220 1.32 -2.80 -7.51
CA ASN A 220 1.64 -3.80 -6.48
C ASN A 220 3.14 -3.94 -6.18
N GLY A 221 3.99 -3.17 -6.86
CA GLY A 221 5.45 -3.21 -6.65
C GLY A 221 6.14 -4.46 -7.21
N GLU A 222 5.44 -5.30 -8.00
CA GLU A 222 6.05 -6.47 -8.64
C GLU A 222 6.83 -6.07 -9.90
N PRO A 223 8.16 -6.27 -9.96
CA PRO A 223 8.97 -5.81 -11.09
C PRO A 223 8.87 -6.70 -12.33
N VAL A 224 8.15 -7.83 -12.25
CA VAL A 224 8.04 -8.78 -13.35
C VAL A 224 6.70 -8.59 -14.07
N PRO A 225 6.69 -8.22 -15.37
CA PRO A 225 5.47 -8.11 -16.14
C PRO A 225 4.72 -9.44 -16.19
N ARG A 226 3.40 -9.38 -16.06
CA ARG A 226 2.51 -10.54 -16.04
C ARG A 226 1.83 -10.73 -17.38
N GLU A 227 1.89 -11.93 -17.94
CA GLU A 227 1.10 -12.30 -19.11
C GLU A 227 -0.34 -12.67 -18.69
N VAL A 228 -1.32 -12.10 -19.38
CA VAL A 228 -2.74 -12.32 -19.15
C VAL A 228 -3.44 -12.72 -20.46
N PHE A 229 -4.51 -13.48 -20.35
CA PHE A 229 -5.24 -14.05 -21.48
C PHE A 229 -6.67 -13.48 -21.56
N ALA A 230 -7.31 -13.64 -22.73
CA ALA A 230 -8.68 -13.20 -22.94
C ALA A 230 -9.62 -13.67 -21.81
N GLY A 231 -10.47 -12.77 -21.32
CA GLY A 231 -11.34 -12.98 -20.16
C GLY A 231 -10.68 -12.68 -18.81
N ALA A 232 -9.35 -12.42 -18.77
CA ALA A 232 -8.69 -12.02 -17.55
C ALA A 232 -9.06 -10.58 -17.15
N ARG A 233 -9.07 -10.32 -15.84
CA ARG A 233 -9.23 -8.97 -15.31
C ARG A 233 -7.98 -8.14 -15.58
N VAL A 234 -8.19 -6.95 -16.12
CA VAL A 234 -7.17 -5.92 -16.34
C VAL A 234 -7.40 -4.80 -15.34
N MET A 235 -6.38 -4.45 -14.56
CA MET A 235 -6.47 -3.41 -13.52
C MET A 235 -6.04 -2.06 -14.05
N SER A 236 -6.78 -1.02 -13.69
CA SER A 236 -6.39 0.37 -13.95
C SER A 236 -5.03 0.68 -13.28
N GLY A 237 -4.22 1.51 -13.95
CA GLY A 237 -2.87 1.83 -13.48
C GLY A 237 -1.77 0.85 -13.92
N ALA A 238 -2.13 -0.35 -14.46
CA ALA A 238 -1.16 -1.25 -15.09
C ALA A 238 -0.61 -0.64 -16.37
N VAL A 239 0.67 -0.85 -16.67
CA VAL A 239 1.28 -0.39 -17.93
C VAL A 239 1.24 -1.54 -18.93
N ASN A 240 0.67 -1.27 -20.11
CA ASN A 240 0.59 -2.24 -21.19
C ASN A 240 1.98 -2.49 -21.80
N GLY A 241 2.29 -3.74 -22.09
CA GLY A 241 3.57 -4.16 -22.68
C GLY A 241 3.75 -3.75 -24.14
N SER A 242 4.24 -4.68 -24.96
CA SER A 242 4.69 -4.41 -26.34
C SER A 242 3.57 -4.47 -27.39
N THR A 243 2.39 -4.98 -27.06
CA THR A 243 1.27 -5.14 -28.00
C THR A 243 0.04 -4.36 -27.54
N ALA A 244 -0.67 -3.72 -28.47
CA ALA A 244 -1.93 -3.07 -28.13
C ALA A 244 -2.95 -4.09 -27.61
N LEU A 245 -3.60 -3.79 -26.48
CA LEU A 245 -4.66 -4.62 -25.94
C LEU A 245 -6.01 -3.97 -26.13
N THR A 246 -7.04 -4.79 -26.22
CA THR A 246 -8.45 -4.35 -26.24
C THR A 246 -9.14 -4.95 -25.02
N MET A 247 -9.87 -4.12 -24.29
CA MET A 247 -10.56 -4.51 -23.07
C MET A 247 -11.98 -3.92 -23.01
N ARG A 248 -12.83 -4.50 -22.19
CA ARG A 248 -14.16 -3.97 -21.86
C ARG A 248 -14.11 -3.36 -20.48
N ALA A 249 -14.53 -2.11 -20.33
CA ALA A 249 -14.62 -1.43 -19.04
C ALA A 249 -15.65 -2.12 -18.12
N THR A 250 -15.22 -2.53 -16.94
CA THR A 250 -16.06 -3.13 -15.88
C THR A 250 -16.30 -2.18 -14.72
N GLN A 251 -15.56 -1.07 -14.66
CA GLN A 251 -15.72 0.00 -13.68
C GLN A 251 -15.62 1.35 -14.40
N VAL A 252 -16.23 2.38 -13.82
CA VAL A 252 -15.99 3.77 -14.22
C VAL A 252 -14.73 4.30 -13.56
N ALA A 253 -14.21 5.44 -14.03
CA ALA A 253 -12.96 6.01 -13.52
C ALA A 253 -12.97 6.22 -11.98
N ALA A 254 -14.07 6.78 -11.45
CA ALA A 254 -14.21 7.04 -10.00
C ALA A 254 -14.18 5.76 -9.14
N ASP A 255 -14.65 4.64 -9.67
CA ASP A 255 -14.72 3.36 -8.95
C ASP A 255 -13.53 2.44 -9.28
N SER A 256 -12.59 2.89 -10.11
CA SER A 256 -11.44 2.10 -10.55
C SER A 256 -10.46 1.86 -9.38
N GLN A 257 -9.72 0.75 -9.46
CA GLN A 257 -8.72 0.37 -8.47
C GLN A 257 -7.68 1.47 -8.25
N TYR A 258 -7.22 2.09 -9.33
CA TYR A 258 -6.21 3.13 -9.25
C TYR A 258 -6.73 4.39 -8.56
N GLN A 259 -7.98 4.79 -8.82
CA GLN A 259 -8.60 5.94 -8.13
C GLN A 259 -8.70 5.70 -6.62
N ARG A 260 -9.06 4.50 -6.20
CA ARG A 260 -9.08 4.14 -4.77
C ARG A 260 -7.69 4.21 -4.12
N ILE A 261 -6.64 3.82 -4.85
CA ILE A 261 -5.25 4.00 -4.38
C ILE A 261 -4.95 5.48 -4.18
N LEU A 262 -5.33 6.34 -5.13
CA LEU A 262 -5.13 7.79 -5.03
C LEU A 262 -5.89 8.40 -3.85
N GLU A 263 -7.12 7.99 -3.60
CA GLU A 263 -7.91 8.44 -2.44
C GLU A 263 -7.28 8.02 -1.10
N LEU A 264 -6.77 6.79 -1.01
CA LEU A 264 -6.05 6.32 0.18
C LEU A 264 -4.77 7.13 0.41
N VAL A 265 -4.03 7.43 -0.64
CA VAL A 265 -2.82 8.27 -0.58
C VAL A 265 -3.17 9.70 -0.17
N ALA A 266 -4.21 10.30 -0.75
CA ALA A 266 -4.68 11.64 -0.40
C ALA A 266 -5.15 11.72 1.06
N SER A 267 -5.94 10.74 1.52
CA SER A 267 -6.38 10.64 2.92
C SER A 267 -5.22 10.52 3.90
N ALA A 268 -4.15 9.78 3.51
CA ALA A 268 -2.94 9.67 4.31
C ALA A 268 -2.17 11.00 4.42
N GLN A 269 -2.20 11.82 3.36
CA GLN A 269 -1.55 13.15 3.34
C GLN A 269 -2.32 14.17 4.19
N GLU A 270 -3.65 14.15 4.15
CA GLU A 270 -4.50 15.08 4.92
C GLU A 270 -4.50 14.79 6.41
N SER A 271 -4.20 13.57 6.83
CA SER A 271 -4.18 13.20 8.23
C SER A 271 -2.97 13.80 8.95
N ARG A 272 -3.19 14.75 9.88
CA ARG A 272 -2.12 15.32 10.71
C ARG A 272 -1.54 14.25 11.65
N PRO A 273 -0.21 14.12 11.72
CA PRO A 273 0.44 13.05 12.50
C PRO A 273 0.22 13.21 14.00
N ALA A 274 -0.06 12.10 14.68
CA ALA A 274 0.05 11.99 16.14
C ALA A 274 1.49 12.26 16.66
N VAL A 275 2.47 12.29 15.78
CA VAL A 275 3.87 12.66 15.99
C VAL A 275 4.04 14.07 16.50
N VAL A 276 3.18 14.99 16.06
CA VAL A 276 3.09 16.32 16.62
C VAL A 276 2.96 16.24 18.14
N LYS A 277 2.18 15.27 18.67
CA LYS A 277 2.05 15.07 20.13
C LYS A 277 3.34 14.68 20.84
N THR A 278 4.23 13.94 20.19
CA THR A 278 5.53 13.55 20.79
C THR A 278 6.53 14.70 20.67
N ALA A 279 6.54 15.42 19.56
CA ALA A 279 7.32 16.62 19.35
C ALA A 279 6.88 17.74 20.33
N ASP A 280 5.57 18.00 20.47
CA ASP A 280 5.02 18.99 21.41
C ASP A 280 5.39 18.68 22.85
N ARG A 281 5.42 17.42 23.27
CA ARG A 281 5.85 17.01 24.61
C ARG A 281 7.31 17.38 24.92
N LEU A 282 8.18 17.41 23.91
CA LEU A 282 9.58 17.81 24.05
C LEU A 282 9.75 19.33 23.91
N ALA A 283 8.88 19.99 23.15
CA ALA A 283 8.96 21.41 22.87
C ALA A 283 8.72 22.26 24.11
N VAL A 284 7.70 21.96 24.91
CA VAL A 284 7.38 22.75 26.12
C VAL A 284 8.51 22.75 27.14
N PRO A 285 9.10 21.58 27.56
CA PRO A 285 10.27 21.57 28.43
C PRO A 285 11.49 22.31 27.86
N PHE A 286 11.72 22.19 26.54
CA PHE A 286 12.82 22.89 25.88
C PHE A 286 12.61 24.39 25.87
N THR A 287 11.40 24.88 25.62
CA THR A 287 11.04 26.30 25.69
C THR A 287 11.30 26.86 27.07
N VAL A 288 10.86 26.17 28.14
CA VAL A 288 11.08 26.60 29.52
C VAL A 288 12.55 26.62 29.87
N LEU A 289 13.30 25.58 29.47
CA LEU A 289 14.76 25.52 29.68
C LEU A 289 15.49 26.67 28.97
N SER A 290 15.13 26.96 27.73
CA SER A 290 15.73 28.03 26.92
C SER A 290 15.50 29.40 27.55
N LEU A 291 14.27 29.69 27.97
CA LEU A 291 13.92 30.96 28.67
C LEU A 291 14.65 31.07 30.02
N MET A 292 14.79 29.98 30.77
CA MET A 292 15.55 29.98 32.02
C MET A 292 17.04 30.29 31.78
N ILE A 293 17.67 29.61 30.79
CA ILE A 293 19.08 29.86 30.45
C ILE A 293 19.26 31.34 30.04
N ALA A 294 18.39 31.85 29.17
CA ALA A 294 18.44 33.24 28.71
C ALA A 294 18.26 34.21 29.83
N GLY A 295 17.27 34.00 30.73
CA GLY A 295 17.00 34.85 31.90
C GLY A 295 18.16 34.86 32.89
N ILE A 296 18.73 33.69 33.20
CA ILE A 296 19.90 33.54 34.09
C ILE A 296 21.12 34.26 33.48
N ALA A 297 21.39 34.03 32.19
CA ALA A 297 22.49 34.68 31.47
C ALA A 297 22.39 36.21 31.51
N TRP A 298 21.19 36.78 31.33
CA TRP A 298 20.91 38.19 31.46
C TRP A 298 21.10 38.68 32.89
N ALA A 299 20.48 38.02 33.88
CA ALA A 299 20.54 38.40 35.26
C ALA A 299 21.98 38.37 35.82
N MET A 300 22.79 37.37 35.44
CA MET A 300 24.20 37.23 35.89
C MET A 300 25.15 38.21 35.21
N SER A 301 24.93 38.53 33.94
CA SER A 301 25.79 39.43 33.17
C SER A 301 25.40 40.89 33.28
N GLY A 302 24.16 41.21 33.64
CA GLY A 302 23.60 42.59 33.62
C GLY A 302 23.43 43.13 32.21
N VAL A 303 23.69 42.35 31.15
CA VAL A 303 23.70 42.81 29.75
C VAL A 303 22.51 42.18 29.00
N PRO A 304 21.53 43.00 28.57
CA PRO A 304 20.34 42.45 27.86
C PRO A 304 20.64 41.68 26.58
N THR A 305 21.76 41.98 25.90
CA THR A 305 22.18 41.28 24.66
C THR A 305 22.41 39.81 24.93
N ARG A 306 22.76 39.38 26.17
CA ARG A 306 22.90 37.96 26.52
C ARG A 306 21.62 37.16 26.36
N PHE A 307 20.49 37.79 26.70
CA PHE A 307 19.17 37.20 26.52
C PHE A 307 18.91 36.89 25.05
N ALA A 308 19.16 37.85 24.19
CA ALA A 308 19.02 37.69 22.73
C ALA A 308 20.01 36.64 22.17
N GLN A 309 21.30 36.67 22.62
CA GLN A 309 22.31 35.67 22.18
C GLN A 309 21.89 34.22 22.44
N VAL A 310 21.31 33.95 23.63
CA VAL A 310 20.83 32.60 23.98
C VAL A 310 19.60 32.24 23.18
N LEU A 311 18.61 33.15 23.06
CA LEU A 311 17.35 32.83 22.40
C LEU A 311 17.47 32.62 20.90
N VAL A 312 18.41 33.26 20.23
CA VAL A 312 18.65 33.01 18.79
C VAL A 312 19.05 31.57 18.50
N LEU A 313 19.72 30.91 19.46
CA LEU A 313 20.09 29.49 19.37
C LEU A 313 19.04 28.54 19.98
N ALA A 314 17.95 29.09 20.51
CA ALA A 314 16.89 28.33 21.19
C ALA A 314 15.72 27.93 20.31
N THR A 315 15.72 28.28 19.01
CA THR A 315 14.62 27.96 18.13
C THR A 315 14.50 26.45 17.95
N PRO A 316 13.32 25.84 18.23
CA PRO A 316 13.16 24.38 18.21
C PRO A 316 12.87 23.83 16.80
N CYS A 317 13.40 24.46 15.76
CA CYS A 317 13.20 24.07 14.35
C CYS A 317 13.50 22.58 14.08
N PRO A 318 14.55 21.92 14.67
CA PRO A 318 14.76 20.50 14.47
C PRO A 318 13.57 19.64 14.91
N LEU A 319 12.83 20.11 15.91
CA LEU A 319 11.66 19.41 16.43
C LEU A 319 10.45 19.57 15.50
N LEU A 320 10.25 20.76 14.97
CA LEU A 320 9.12 21.13 14.12
C LEU A 320 9.25 20.54 12.72
N ILE A 321 10.44 20.49 12.17
CA ILE A 321 10.71 20.15 10.76
C ILE A 321 11.17 18.70 10.60
N ALA A 322 12.15 18.24 11.40
CA ALA A 322 12.75 16.92 11.19
C ALA A 322 11.76 15.76 11.43
N ALA A 323 10.80 15.93 12.35
CA ALA A 323 9.83 14.90 12.63
C ALA A 323 8.85 14.69 11.46
N PRO A 324 8.09 15.70 10.97
CA PRO A 324 7.24 15.55 9.78
C PRO A 324 8.00 15.02 8.56
N VAL A 325 9.18 15.58 8.27
CA VAL A 325 10.00 15.16 7.13
C VAL A 325 10.36 13.66 7.21
N ALA A 326 10.79 13.18 8.38
CA ALA A 326 11.09 11.75 8.56
C ALA A 326 9.85 10.87 8.33
N TYR A 327 8.67 11.29 8.79
CA TYR A 327 7.43 10.52 8.63
C TYR A 327 6.91 10.50 7.19
N ILE A 328 6.95 11.65 6.50
CA ILE A 328 6.59 11.70 5.07
C ILE A 328 7.56 10.82 4.27
N ALA A 329 8.86 10.85 4.59
CA ALA A 329 9.85 9.97 3.99
C ALA A 329 9.55 8.48 4.26
N GLY A 330 9.17 8.13 5.48
CA GLY A 330 8.78 6.77 5.87
C GLY A 330 7.51 6.29 5.15
N THR A 331 6.50 7.16 5.03
CA THR A 331 5.26 6.87 4.28
C THR A 331 5.55 6.66 2.81
N GLY A 332 6.41 7.48 2.20
CA GLY A 332 6.84 7.29 0.81
C GLY A 332 7.55 5.95 0.59
N ARG A 333 8.38 5.50 1.54
CA ARG A 333 9.00 4.16 1.47
C ARG A 333 7.99 3.02 1.61
N LEU A 334 6.99 3.16 2.49
CA LEU A 334 5.90 2.17 2.59
C LEU A 334 5.15 2.07 1.26
N ALA A 335 4.76 3.19 0.68
CA ALA A 335 4.08 3.23 -0.62
C ALA A 335 4.92 2.57 -1.73
N ALA A 336 6.21 2.86 -1.81
CA ALA A 336 7.14 2.21 -2.75
C ALA A 336 7.30 0.69 -2.50
N ALA A 337 7.01 0.22 -1.29
CA ALA A 337 6.98 -1.21 -0.94
C ALA A 337 5.60 -1.86 -1.18
N GLY A 338 4.64 -1.16 -1.79
CA GLY A 338 3.27 -1.63 -2.00
C GLY A 338 2.42 -1.65 -0.72
N VAL A 339 2.79 -0.87 0.30
CA VAL A 339 2.08 -0.76 1.57
C VAL A 339 1.53 0.66 1.72
N LEU A 340 0.22 0.81 1.69
CA LEU A 340 -0.47 2.08 1.87
C LEU A 340 -0.97 2.21 3.30
N ILE A 341 -0.83 3.39 3.89
CA ILE A 341 -1.38 3.74 5.21
C ILE A 341 -2.38 4.87 5.05
N LYS A 342 -3.50 4.82 5.77
CA LYS A 342 -4.56 5.84 5.70
C LYS A 342 -4.27 7.09 6.52
N ALA A 343 -3.36 6.98 7.50
CA ALA A 343 -3.03 8.07 8.39
C ALA A 343 -1.58 7.96 8.87
N GLN A 344 -0.94 9.09 9.14
CA GLN A 344 0.46 9.10 9.57
C GLN A 344 0.66 8.54 10.98
N ASP A 345 -0.33 8.62 11.87
CA ASP A 345 -0.29 8.03 13.21
C ASP A 345 -0.20 6.49 13.18
N VAL A 346 -0.71 5.88 12.10
CA VAL A 346 -0.57 4.44 11.86
C VAL A 346 0.89 4.04 11.74
N LEU A 347 1.74 4.88 11.10
CA LEU A 347 3.17 4.63 10.99
C LEU A 347 3.86 4.55 12.36
N GLU A 348 3.48 5.42 13.30
CA GLU A 348 4.02 5.36 14.67
C GLU A 348 3.60 4.07 15.38
N ASN A 349 2.32 3.71 15.27
CA ASN A 349 1.78 2.50 15.88
C ASN A 349 2.37 1.23 15.28
N LEU A 350 2.61 1.18 13.94
CA LEU A 350 3.32 0.09 13.27
C LEU A 350 4.69 -0.19 13.91
N GLY A 351 5.44 0.86 14.27
CA GLY A 351 6.72 0.71 14.96
C GLY A 351 6.62 0.15 16.38
N ARG A 352 5.42 0.14 16.99
CA ARG A 352 5.16 -0.28 18.37
C ARG A 352 4.48 -1.63 18.48
N VAL A 353 4.15 -2.28 17.37
CA VAL A 353 3.47 -3.58 17.34
C VAL A 353 4.23 -4.61 18.15
N THR A 354 3.51 -5.30 19.06
CA THR A 354 4.02 -6.36 19.92
C THR A 354 3.28 -7.67 19.75
N GLN A 355 2.03 -7.64 19.26
CA GLN A 355 1.22 -8.82 19.00
C GLN A 355 0.56 -8.72 17.63
N VAL A 356 0.61 -9.80 16.84
CA VAL A 356 -0.03 -9.88 15.52
C VAL A 356 -0.98 -11.06 15.47
N PHE A 357 -2.20 -10.78 15.04
CA PHE A 357 -3.21 -11.76 14.70
C PHE A 357 -3.26 -11.92 13.18
N PHE A 358 -3.37 -13.14 12.73
CA PHE A 358 -3.54 -13.47 11.33
C PHE A 358 -4.83 -14.25 11.11
N ASP A 359 -5.59 -13.89 10.08
CA ASP A 359 -6.55 -14.84 9.53
C ASP A 359 -5.80 -16.00 8.85
N LYS A 360 -6.40 -17.18 8.80
CA LYS A 360 -5.79 -18.34 8.14
C LYS A 360 -5.90 -18.24 6.63
N THR A 361 -7.16 -18.21 6.14
CA THR A 361 -7.48 -18.42 4.73
C THR A 361 -7.23 -17.16 3.90
N GLY A 362 -6.45 -17.27 2.81
CA GLY A 362 -6.11 -16.11 1.99
C GLY A 362 -5.04 -15.19 2.58
N THR A 363 -4.70 -15.32 3.88
CA THR A 363 -3.68 -14.53 4.57
C THR A 363 -2.41 -15.35 4.81
N LEU A 364 -2.45 -16.36 5.68
CA LEU A 364 -1.33 -17.28 5.91
C LEU A 364 -1.24 -18.34 4.81
N THR A 365 -2.38 -18.75 4.25
CA THR A 365 -2.48 -19.69 3.14
C THR A 365 -2.82 -18.97 1.84
N VAL A 366 -2.62 -19.61 0.71
CA VAL A 366 -3.11 -19.12 -0.58
C VAL A 366 -4.66 -19.13 -0.58
N LYS A 367 -5.28 -18.21 -1.33
CA LYS A 367 -6.74 -17.99 -1.31
C LYS A 367 -7.58 -19.21 -1.71
N GLN A 368 -6.98 -20.16 -2.40
CA GLN A 368 -7.67 -21.32 -2.95
C GLN A 368 -6.95 -22.60 -2.53
N PRO A 369 -7.70 -23.63 -2.10
CA PRO A 369 -7.13 -24.95 -1.85
C PRO A 369 -6.38 -25.45 -3.08
N GLN A 370 -5.18 -25.99 -2.88
CA GLN A 370 -4.33 -26.49 -3.94
C GLN A 370 -4.41 -28.02 -4.00
N VAL A 371 -4.33 -28.60 -5.20
CA VAL A 371 -4.16 -30.03 -5.38
C VAL A 371 -2.77 -30.43 -4.89
N VAL A 372 -2.70 -31.33 -3.91
CA VAL A 372 -1.43 -31.83 -3.36
C VAL A 372 -1.05 -33.18 -3.90
N ARG A 373 -2.06 -34.01 -4.24
CA ARG A 373 -1.83 -35.31 -4.88
C ARG A 373 -3.10 -35.86 -5.54
N VAL A 374 -2.91 -36.76 -6.47
CA VAL A 374 -3.98 -37.58 -7.06
C VAL A 374 -3.75 -39.02 -6.64
N GLU A 375 -4.78 -39.66 -6.18
CA GLU A 375 -4.75 -41.07 -5.77
C GLU A 375 -5.64 -41.86 -6.70
N MET A 376 -5.01 -42.75 -7.48
CA MET A 376 -5.74 -43.65 -8.35
C MET A 376 -6.42 -44.74 -7.50
N LEU A 377 -7.65 -45.11 -7.84
CA LEU A 377 -8.37 -46.17 -7.11
C LEU A 377 -7.68 -47.53 -7.32
N PRO A 378 -7.24 -48.21 -6.24
CA PRO A 378 -6.60 -49.52 -6.36
C PRO A 378 -7.52 -50.52 -7.05
N GLY A 379 -7.02 -51.10 -8.16
CA GLY A 379 -7.77 -52.09 -8.97
C GLY A 379 -8.78 -51.49 -9.96
N ALA A 380 -8.77 -50.16 -10.18
CA ALA A 380 -9.52 -49.59 -11.29
C ALA A 380 -8.95 -50.03 -12.63
N ALA A 381 -9.81 -50.50 -13.53
CA ALA A 381 -9.42 -50.94 -14.87
C ALA A 381 -9.24 -49.71 -15.80
N THR A 382 -8.27 -48.85 -15.49
CA THR A 382 -8.00 -47.64 -16.27
C THR A 382 -6.55 -47.63 -16.78
N ARG A 383 -6.34 -47.11 -17.97
CA ARG A 383 -5.03 -46.82 -18.54
C ARG A 383 -4.62 -45.34 -18.36
N LEU A 384 -5.47 -44.54 -17.75
CA LEU A 384 -5.22 -43.13 -17.46
C LEU A 384 -4.22 -42.99 -16.31
N ASN A 385 -3.31 -42.05 -16.42
CA ASN A 385 -2.42 -41.67 -15.33
C ASN A 385 -2.95 -40.42 -14.61
N GLU A 386 -2.27 -40.01 -13.53
CA GLU A 386 -2.64 -38.86 -12.70
C GLU A 386 -2.78 -37.56 -13.52
N ASP A 387 -1.87 -37.30 -14.50
CA ASP A 387 -1.93 -36.10 -15.34
C ASP A 387 -3.16 -36.11 -16.27
N HIS A 388 -3.57 -37.27 -16.79
CA HIS A 388 -4.79 -37.38 -17.59
C HIS A 388 -6.04 -37.11 -16.74
N VAL A 389 -6.08 -37.63 -15.50
CA VAL A 389 -7.18 -37.38 -14.57
C VAL A 389 -7.27 -35.88 -14.22
N LEU A 390 -6.13 -35.25 -13.89
CA LEU A 390 -6.08 -33.83 -13.59
C LEU A 390 -6.48 -32.98 -14.79
N MET A 391 -6.03 -33.30 -15.99
CA MET A 391 -6.39 -32.59 -17.21
C MET A 391 -7.91 -32.66 -17.44
N MET A 392 -8.50 -33.87 -17.40
CA MET A 392 -9.95 -34.05 -17.62
C MET A 392 -10.76 -33.34 -16.52
N ALA A 393 -10.40 -33.54 -15.25
CA ALA A 393 -11.07 -32.92 -14.12
C ALA A 393 -10.96 -31.39 -14.17
N GLY A 394 -9.75 -30.88 -14.44
CA GLY A 394 -9.50 -29.44 -14.49
C GLY A 394 -10.26 -28.74 -15.61
N VAL A 395 -10.40 -29.40 -16.74
CA VAL A 395 -11.17 -28.92 -17.88
C VAL A 395 -12.66 -28.80 -17.54
N VAL A 396 -13.24 -29.79 -16.86
CA VAL A 396 -14.65 -29.76 -16.43
C VAL A 396 -14.86 -28.73 -15.32
N GLU A 397 -13.98 -28.70 -14.33
CA GLU A 397 -14.04 -27.79 -13.18
C GLU A 397 -13.76 -26.32 -13.54
N SER A 398 -13.14 -26.02 -14.69
CA SER A 398 -12.95 -24.64 -15.17
C SER A 398 -14.26 -23.89 -15.44
N TYR A 399 -15.38 -24.58 -15.52
CA TYR A 399 -16.72 -24.01 -15.69
C TYR A 399 -17.51 -23.90 -14.39
N SER A 400 -16.95 -24.34 -13.25
CA SER A 400 -17.59 -24.24 -11.95
C SER A 400 -17.10 -23.02 -11.17
N VAL A 401 -18.00 -22.44 -10.39
CA VAL A 401 -17.71 -21.32 -9.47
C VAL A 401 -17.30 -21.79 -8.07
N HIS A 402 -17.30 -23.10 -7.82
CA HIS A 402 -16.96 -23.66 -6.52
C HIS A 402 -15.50 -23.41 -6.14
N ILE A 403 -15.21 -23.19 -4.86
CA ILE A 403 -13.87 -22.81 -4.37
C ILE A 403 -12.79 -23.88 -4.69
N LEU A 404 -13.13 -25.16 -4.66
CA LEU A 404 -12.21 -26.26 -4.99
C LEU A 404 -11.92 -26.33 -6.49
N SER A 405 -12.86 -25.91 -7.32
CA SER A 405 -12.78 -25.99 -8.78
C SER A 405 -11.63 -25.21 -9.35
N LYS A 406 -11.33 -24.05 -8.79
CA LYS A 406 -10.20 -23.21 -9.24
C LYS A 406 -8.85 -23.89 -9.00
N GLY A 407 -8.69 -24.59 -7.87
CA GLY A 407 -7.47 -25.36 -7.58
C GLY A 407 -7.31 -26.55 -8.52
N ILE A 408 -8.40 -27.26 -8.82
CA ILE A 408 -8.42 -28.40 -9.75
C ILE A 408 -8.17 -27.93 -11.18
N ALA A 409 -8.82 -26.83 -11.61
CA ALA A 409 -8.62 -26.25 -12.94
C ALA A 409 -7.17 -25.81 -13.18
N LYS A 410 -6.55 -25.17 -12.19
CA LYS A 410 -5.13 -24.79 -12.25
C LYS A 410 -4.24 -26.03 -12.39
N ALA A 411 -4.42 -27.03 -11.53
CA ALA A 411 -3.66 -28.27 -11.59
C ALA A 411 -3.86 -29.02 -12.92
N GLY A 412 -5.08 -28.97 -13.48
CA GLY A 412 -5.40 -29.51 -14.80
C GLY A 412 -4.66 -28.82 -15.94
N THR A 413 -4.54 -27.49 -15.89
CA THR A 413 -3.77 -26.70 -16.86
C THR A 413 -2.27 -27.09 -16.81
N GLU A 414 -1.72 -27.22 -15.60
CA GLU A 414 -0.33 -27.64 -15.39
C GLU A 414 -0.11 -29.09 -15.87
N ALA A 415 -1.06 -30.00 -15.60
CA ALA A 415 -1.02 -31.38 -16.08
C ALA A 415 -1.08 -31.43 -17.60
N MET A 416 -1.91 -30.61 -18.23
CA MET A 416 -1.97 -30.51 -19.70
C MET A 416 -0.64 -30.05 -20.31
N ALA A 417 0.03 -29.08 -19.69
CA ALA A 417 1.35 -28.64 -20.11
C ALA A 417 2.39 -29.79 -19.99
N ARG A 418 2.39 -30.56 -18.87
CA ARG A 418 3.25 -31.71 -18.70
C ARG A 418 2.99 -32.82 -19.74
N LEU A 419 1.72 -33.08 -20.03
CA LEU A 419 1.34 -34.06 -21.07
C LEU A 419 1.83 -33.63 -22.45
N ARG A 420 1.69 -32.34 -22.79
CA ARG A 420 2.18 -31.78 -24.06
C ARG A 420 3.68 -31.89 -24.18
N GLN A 421 4.44 -31.53 -23.14
CA GLN A 421 5.90 -31.66 -23.14
C GLN A 421 6.36 -33.11 -23.33
N ARG A 422 5.73 -34.10 -22.66
CA ARG A 422 6.04 -35.52 -22.84
C ARG A 422 5.75 -35.98 -24.25
N PHE A 423 4.71 -35.46 -24.89
CA PHE A 423 4.39 -35.76 -26.29
C PHE A 423 5.46 -35.19 -27.24
N GLU A 424 5.89 -33.94 -27.03
CA GLU A 424 6.98 -33.34 -27.81
C GLU A 424 8.32 -34.06 -27.65
N ASP A 425 8.62 -34.59 -26.46
CA ASP A 425 9.81 -35.38 -26.13
C ASP A 425 9.73 -36.80 -26.70
N GLY A 426 8.68 -37.14 -27.47
CA GLY A 426 8.52 -38.48 -28.13
C GLY A 426 8.21 -39.63 -27.17
N GLN A 427 7.83 -39.35 -25.92
CA GLN A 427 7.38 -40.37 -24.97
C GLN A 427 5.94 -40.78 -25.30
N ARG A 428 5.70 -42.10 -25.48
CA ARG A 428 4.35 -42.63 -25.66
C ARG A 428 3.52 -42.42 -24.41
N LEU A 429 2.51 -41.57 -24.49
CA LEU A 429 1.65 -41.18 -23.35
C LEU A 429 0.63 -42.25 -22.99
N CYS A 430 0.29 -43.13 -23.90
CA CYS A 430 -0.62 -44.26 -23.69
C CYS A 430 -0.21 -45.48 -24.48
N PRO A 431 -0.42 -46.73 -23.99
CA PRO A 431 -0.13 -47.94 -24.69
C PRO A 431 -1.13 -48.32 -25.81
N GLU A 432 -2.18 -47.50 -26.07
CA GLU A 432 -3.15 -47.71 -27.12
C GLU A 432 -2.75 -47.09 -28.45
N PRO A 433 -3.17 -47.70 -29.58
CA PRO A 433 -2.90 -47.14 -30.89
C PRO A 433 -3.59 -45.79 -31.04
N GLU A 434 -2.91 -44.84 -31.67
CA GLU A 434 -3.26 -43.41 -31.85
C GLU A 434 -4.66 -43.12 -32.39
N ALA A 435 -5.36 -44.15 -32.91
CA ALA A 435 -6.68 -44.01 -33.53
C ALA A 435 -7.88 -43.91 -32.53
N SER A 436 -7.67 -44.26 -31.25
CA SER A 436 -8.78 -44.33 -30.28
C SER A 436 -8.93 -43.10 -29.39
N TRP A 437 -8.02 -42.14 -29.46
CA TRP A 437 -8.12 -40.88 -28.71
C TRP A 437 -8.48 -39.72 -29.63
N PRO A 438 -9.74 -39.25 -29.61
CA PRO A 438 -10.10 -38.03 -30.33
C PRO A 438 -9.43 -36.82 -29.68
N GLY A 439 -8.37 -36.33 -30.28
CA GLY A 439 -7.66 -35.14 -29.77
C GLY A 439 -6.16 -35.12 -30.01
N HIS A 440 -5.56 -36.17 -30.56
CA HIS A 440 -4.18 -36.13 -31.00
C HIS A 440 -4.00 -35.02 -32.06
N GLY A 441 -3.16 -34.04 -31.73
CA GLY A 441 -2.87 -32.91 -32.60
C GLY A 441 -3.79 -31.67 -32.39
N ARG A 442 -4.74 -31.67 -31.44
CA ARG A 442 -5.53 -30.47 -31.06
C ARG A 442 -4.86 -29.77 -29.90
N GLU A 443 -4.78 -28.46 -30.02
CA GLU A 443 -4.15 -27.58 -29.02
C GLU A 443 -4.88 -27.57 -27.67
N TYR A 444 -6.20 -27.85 -27.67
CA TYR A 444 -7.06 -27.89 -26.49
C TYR A 444 -8.04 -29.08 -26.53
N PRO A 445 -8.42 -29.62 -25.35
CA PRO A 445 -9.44 -30.66 -25.26
C PRO A 445 -10.81 -30.14 -25.71
N VAL A 446 -11.59 -31.02 -26.39
CA VAL A 446 -12.95 -30.70 -26.80
C VAL A 446 -13.92 -31.01 -25.68
N ILE A 447 -14.71 -30.00 -25.30
CA ILE A 447 -15.65 -30.08 -24.19
C ILE A 447 -17.07 -29.97 -24.73
N LYS A 448 -17.98 -30.77 -24.14
CA LYS A 448 -19.42 -30.72 -24.42
C LYS A 448 -20.23 -31.04 -23.16
N ASN A 449 -21.50 -30.67 -23.16
CA ASN A 449 -22.52 -31.12 -22.20
C ASN A 449 -22.14 -30.88 -20.73
N ILE A 450 -21.58 -29.69 -20.40
CA ILE A 450 -21.26 -29.37 -19.02
C ILE A 450 -22.53 -29.13 -18.22
N ASN A 451 -22.62 -29.75 -17.08
CA ASN A 451 -23.70 -29.59 -16.11
C ASN A 451 -23.12 -29.52 -14.67
N GLU A 452 -23.52 -28.52 -13.90
CA GLU A 452 -23.15 -28.37 -12.50
C GLU A 452 -24.36 -28.67 -11.60
N ASP A 453 -24.21 -29.68 -10.74
CA ASP A 453 -25.15 -30.00 -9.65
C ASP A 453 -24.69 -29.29 -8.38
N ALA A 454 -25.36 -28.19 -8.01
CA ALA A 454 -24.96 -27.34 -6.87
C ALA A 454 -24.71 -28.15 -5.58
N GLY A 455 -23.52 -28.00 -5.01
CA GLY A 455 -23.09 -28.67 -3.79
C GLY A 455 -22.80 -30.18 -3.93
N LYS A 456 -22.82 -30.74 -5.13
CA LYS A 456 -22.49 -32.16 -5.39
C LYS A 456 -21.26 -32.30 -6.29
N GLY A 457 -21.22 -31.61 -7.43
CA GLY A 457 -20.13 -31.69 -8.37
C GLY A 457 -20.48 -31.23 -9.78
N VAL A 458 -19.53 -31.37 -10.68
CA VAL A 458 -19.63 -30.99 -12.09
C VAL A 458 -19.45 -32.21 -12.98
N SER A 459 -20.20 -32.29 -14.06
CA SER A 459 -20.06 -33.32 -15.09
C SER A 459 -19.95 -32.69 -16.47
N GLY A 460 -19.27 -33.38 -17.37
CA GLY A 460 -19.10 -32.95 -18.75
C GLY A 460 -18.51 -34.07 -19.62
N GLU A 461 -18.48 -33.83 -20.91
CA GLU A 461 -17.83 -34.74 -21.89
C GLU A 461 -16.50 -34.10 -22.32
N VAL A 462 -15.38 -34.76 -22.08
CA VAL A 462 -14.03 -34.34 -22.45
C VAL A 462 -13.45 -35.27 -23.46
N ASN A 463 -13.19 -34.83 -24.68
CA ASN A 463 -12.68 -35.66 -25.80
C ASN A 463 -13.54 -36.91 -26.08
N GLY A 464 -14.83 -36.91 -25.80
CA GLY A 464 -15.73 -38.03 -25.99
C GLY A 464 -15.91 -38.92 -24.76
N HIS A 465 -15.23 -38.66 -23.67
CA HIS A 465 -15.36 -39.38 -22.40
C HIS A 465 -16.27 -38.62 -21.43
N ALA A 466 -17.21 -39.30 -20.81
CA ALA A 466 -18.08 -38.72 -19.77
C ALA A 466 -17.30 -38.61 -18.46
N VAL A 467 -17.06 -37.36 -17.99
CA VAL A 467 -16.29 -37.05 -16.78
C VAL A 467 -17.20 -36.49 -15.74
N ARG A 468 -17.09 -36.97 -14.48
CA ARG A 468 -17.78 -36.41 -13.32
C ARG A 468 -16.79 -36.14 -12.21
N VAL A 469 -16.83 -34.95 -11.62
CA VAL A 469 -15.93 -34.48 -10.58
C VAL A 469 -16.75 -33.93 -9.42
N GLY A 470 -16.49 -34.38 -8.19
CA GLY A 470 -17.21 -33.87 -7.02
C GLY A 470 -17.25 -34.82 -5.85
N ARG A 471 -18.32 -34.77 -5.08
CA ARG A 471 -18.51 -35.67 -3.93
C ARG A 471 -18.54 -37.12 -4.37
N LEU A 472 -18.13 -38.05 -3.47
CA LEU A 472 -18.06 -39.46 -3.78
C LEU A 472 -19.39 -40.01 -4.32
N SER A 473 -20.52 -39.67 -3.69
CA SER A 473 -21.87 -40.07 -4.10
C SER A 473 -22.24 -39.56 -5.51
N PHE A 474 -21.72 -38.40 -5.90
CA PHE A 474 -21.94 -37.84 -7.25
C PHE A 474 -21.04 -38.49 -8.31
N ALA A 475 -19.77 -38.66 -8.00
CA ALA A 475 -18.82 -39.29 -8.91
C ALA A 475 -19.14 -40.78 -9.14
N ALA A 476 -19.52 -41.49 -8.08
CA ALA A 476 -19.85 -42.93 -8.15
C ALA A 476 -21.28 -43.24 -8.70
N ALA A 477 -22.11 -42.25 -8.94
CA ALA A 477 -23.50 -42.43 -9.36
C ALA A 477 -23.70 -43.12 -10.73
N GLY A 478 -22.63 -43.42 -11.48
CA GLY A 478 -22.65 -44.15 -12.74
C GLY A 478 -22.11 -45.57 -12.64
N GLU A 479 -21.58 -46.00 -11.47
CA GLU A 479 -21.03 -47.32 -11.27
C GLU A 479 -22.15 -48.37 -11.18
N GLU A 480 -22.10 -49.41 -12.04
CA GLU A 480 -23.03 -50.54 -11.94
C GLU A 480 -22.91 -51.20 -10.57
N GLY A 481 -23.98 -51.13 -9.79
CA GLY A 481 -24.03 -51.63 -8.41
C GLY A 481 -24.07 -50.61 -7.29
N PHE A 482 -23.81 -49.30 -7.54
CA PHE A 482 -23.87 -48.27 -6.54
C PHE A 482 -25.31 -47.77 -6.25
N LEU A 483 -26.22 -47.90 -7.27
CA LEU A 483 -27.65 -47.52 -7.17
C LEU A 483 -28.62 -48.68 -7.26
N ALA A 484 -28.14 -49.95 -7.36
CA ALA A 484 -29.02 -51.11 -7.31
C ALA A 484 -29.50 -51.29 -5.89
N VAL A 485 -30.69 -50.73 -5.61
CA VAL A 485 -31.51 -51.07 -4.45
C VAL A 485 -32.09 -52.46 -4.68
N ASP A 486 -31.25 -53.41 -4.91
CA ASP A 486 -31.61 -54.83 -4.80
C ASP A 486 -31.16 -55.29 -3.41
N ARG A 487 -32.14 -55.54 -2.58
CA ARG A 487 -31.98 -55.88 -1.14
C ARG A 487 -31.22 -57.21 -0.90
N THR A 488 -30.66 -57.82 -1.89
CA THR A 488 -29.98 -59.10 -1.81
C THR A 488 -28.49 -59.13 -2.20
N ALA A 489 -27.95 -58.01 -2.75
CA ALA A 489 -26.50 -57.87 -2.99
C ALA A 489 -25.86 -56.92 -1.92
N PRO A 490 -24.64 -57.19 -1.40
CA PRO A 490 -23.96 -56.28 -0.52
C PRO A 490 -23.69 -54.98 -1.29
N SER A 491 -24.51 -53.94 -0.99
CA SER A 491 -24.29 -52.60 -1.51
C SER A 491 -22.85 -52.21 -1.18
N ARG A 492 -22.03 -51.87 -2.18
CA ARG A 492 -20.75 -51.18 -1.92
C ARG A 492 -21.10 -49.89 -1.21
N SER A 493 -20.91 -49.86 0.09
CA SER A 493 -21.20 -48.66 0.86
C SER A 493 -20.22 -47.57 0.51
N GLU A 494 -20.63 -46.31 0.60
CA GLU A 494 -19.74 -45.16 0.45
C GLU A 494 -18.50 -45.29 1.36
N ASP A 495 -18.65 -45.91 2.52
CA ASP A 495 -17.59 -46.17 3.49
C ASP A 495 -16.58 -47.21 2.99
N ASP A 496 -17.00 -48.22 2.21
CA ASP A 496 -16.11 -49.19 1.62
C ASP A 496 -15.20 -48.55 0.52
N LEU A 497 -15.78 -47.67 -0.32
CA LEU A 497 -15.02 -46.92 -1.30
C LEU A 497 -14.04 -45.91 -0.66
N ARG A 498 -14.45 -45.23 0.41
CA ARG A 498 -13.53 -44.35 1.18
C ARG A 498 -12.38 -45.14 1.79
N THR A 499 -12.66 -46.33 2.32
CA THR A 499 -11.65 -47.18 2.94
C THR A 499 -10.58 -47.65 1.90
N ARG A 500 -10.97 -47.86 0.64
CA ARG A 500 -10.04 -48.25 -0.45
C ARG A 500 -9.01 -47.18 -0.81
N PHE A 501 -9.37 -45.88 -0.65
CA PHE A 501 -8.45 -44.76 -0.84
C PHE A 501 -7.58 -44.46 0.40
N GLY A 502 -7.93 -45.02 1.58
CA GLY A 502 -7.28 -44.67 2.83
C GLY A 502 -7.80 -43.38 3.47
N LEU A 503 -7.32 -43.09 4.68
CA LEU A 503 -7.74 -41.94 5.47
C LEU A 503 -7.09 -40.64 4.93
N LEU A 504 -7.89 -39.56 4.93
CA LEU A 504 -7.39 -38.19 4.68
C LEU A 504 -6.78 -37.61 5.96
N GLN A 505 -5.81 -36.74 5.81
CA GLN A 505 -5.33 -35.92 6.93
C GLN A 505 -6.42 -34.92 7.35
N PRO A 506 -6.38 -34.39 8.58
CA PRO A 506 -7.40 -33.48 9.10
C PRO A 506 -7.56 -32.16 8.32
N ASP A 507 -6.52 -31.73 7.59
CA ASP A 507 -6.45 -30.53 6.76
C ASP A 507 -6.70 -30.79 5.27
N GLU A 508 -6.96 -32.06 4.90
CA GLU A 508 -7.19 -32.47 3.52
C GLU A 508 -8.67 -32.51 3.17
N MET A 509 -8.96 -32.12 1.94
CA MET A 509 -10.26 -32.23 1.28
C MET A 509 -10.13 -33.15 0.06
N ALA A 510 -11.22 -33.75 -0.36
CA ALA A 510 -11.22 -34.64 -1.52
C ALA A 510 -12.32 -34.31 -2.50
N SER A 511 -11.96 -34.34 -3.78
CA SER A 511 -12.88 -34.41 -4.91
C SER A 511 -12.64 -35.72 -5.66
N TYR A 512 -13.70 -36.44 -5.99
CA TYR A 512 -13.64 -37.75 -6.62
C TYR A 512 -13.92 -37.62 -8.11
N VAL A 513 -13.22 -38.43 -8.92
CA VAL A 513 -13.32 -38.36 -10.36
C VAL A 513 -13.74 -39.74 -10.92
N SER A 514 -14.80 -39.70 -11.74
CA SER A 514 -15.16 -40.88 -12.57
C SER A 514 -15.08 -40.53 -14.04
N VAL A 515 -14.73 -41.51 -14.84
CA VAL A 515 -14.68 -41.41 -16.29
C VAL A 515 -15.47 -42.61 -16.85
N ASP A 516 -16.36 -42.32 -17.80
CA ASP A 516 -17.27 -43.30 -18.44
C ASP A 516 -18.05 -44.15 -17.42
N GLY A 517 -18.49 -43.52 -16.33
CA GLY A 517 -19.27 -44.17 -15.29
C GLY A 517 -18.47 -44.97 -14.27
N GLN A 518 -17.15 -45.07 -14.40
CA GLN A 518 -16.27 -45.78 -13.45
C GLN A 518 -15.54 -44.77 -12.56
N LEU A 519 -15.59 -44.96 -11.24
CA LEU A 519 -14.77 -44.20 -10.29
C LEU A 519 -13.31 -44.60 -10.45
N ILE A 520 -12.44 -43.65 -10.78
CA ILE A 520 -11.04 -43.92 -11.10
C ILE A 520 -10.04 -43.28 -10.16
N ALA A 521 -10.36 -42.15 -9.56
CA ALA A 521 -9.41 -41.42 -8.75
C ALA A 521 -10.04 -40.53 -7.70
N ARG A 522 -9.23 -40.16 -6.73
CA ARG A 522 -9.49 -39.07 -5.74
C ARG A 522 -8.42 -37.99 -5.91
N ILE A 523 -8.85 -36.76 -6.10
CA ILE A 523 -8.00 -35.56 -6.06
C ILE A 523 -8.01 -35.04 -4.65
N VAL A 524 -6.85 -34.97 -4.01
CA VAL A 524 -6.69 -34.46 -2.65
C VAL A 524 -6.19 -33.04 -2.70
N LEU A 525 -6.94 -32.16 -2.03
CA LEU A 525 -6.65 -30.74 -1.92
C LEU A 525 -6.43 -30.38 -0.45
N ARG A 526 -5.65 -29.34 -0.21
CA ARG A 526 -5.51 -28.71 1.10
C ARG A 526 -5.26 -27.22 0.96
N ASP A 527 -5.46 -26.49 2.05
CA ASP A 527 -4.96 -25.14 2.18
C ASP A 527 -3.43 -25.19 2.30
N VAL A 528 -2.73 -24.61 1.35
CA VAL A 528 -1.25 -24.61 1.35
C VAL A 528 -0.77 -23.27 1.91
N PRO A 529 0.13 -23.27 2.91
CA PRO A 529 0.77 -22.05 3.37
C PRO A 529 1.47 -21.32 2.22
N ARG A 530 1.46 -19.98 2.27
CA ARG A 530 2.24 -19.18 1.33
C ARG A 530 3.73 -19.53 1.47
N ALA A 531 4.44 -19.62 0.37
CA ALA A 531 5.85 -20.02 0.34
C ALA A 531 6.74 -19.15 1.23
N ASN A 532 6.38 -17.87 1.38
CA ASN A 532 7.13 -16.89 2.18
C ASN A 532 6.54 -16.69 3.60
N ALA A 533 5.45 -17.36 3.98
CA ALA A 533 4.80 -17.16 5.29
C ALA A 533 5.74 -17.44 6.45
N LYS A 534 6.40 -18.61 6.47
CA LYS A 534 7.33 -19.00 7.52
C LYS A 534 8.46 -17.99 7.71
N ALA A 535 9.07 -17.53 6.61
CA ALA A 535 10.14 -16.55 6.65
C ALA A 535 9.64 -15.18 7.14
N ALA A 536 8.43 -14.77 6.73
CA ALA A 536 7.81 -13.53 7.17
C ALA A 536 7.50 -13.54 8.68
N LEU A 537 6.96 -14.64 9.21
CA LEU A 537 6.65 -14.79 10.63
C LEU A 537 7.93 -14.82 11.48
N ALA A 538 8.96 -15.55 11.06
CA ALA A 538 10.26 -15.54 11.71
C ALA A 538 10.86 -14.11 11.77
N LYS A 539 10.71 -13.33 10.69
CA LYS A 539 11.17 -11.94 10.65
C LYS A 539 10.41 -11.03 11.62
N LEU A 540 9.11 -11.29 11.86
CA LEU A 540 8.34 -10.57 12.87
C LEU A 540 8.90 -10.80 14.28
N HIS A 541 9.28 -12.04 14.64
CA HIS A 541 9.94 -12.33 15.91
C HIS A 541 11.31 -11.64 16.04
N GLU A 542 12.14 -11.63 14.98
CA GLU A 542 13.40 -10.87 14.95
C GLU A 542 13.18 -9.37 15.17
N LEU A 543 12.07 -8.84 14.64
CA LEU A 543 11.66 -7.45 14.88
C LEU A 543 11.08 -7.24 16.29
N GLY A 544 11.04 -8.26 17.17
CA GLY A 544 10.58 -8.16 18.55
C GLY A 544 9.06 -8.15 18.72
N VAL A 545 8.32 -8.71 17.75
CA VAL A 545 6.93 -9.11 17.97
C VAL A 545 6.94 -10.33 18.90
N THR A 546 6.26 -10.20 20.02
CA THR A 546 6.34 -11.21 21.10
C THR A 546 5.33 -12.32 20.95
N LYS A 547 4.27 -12.12 20.18
CA LYS A 547 3.17 -13.07 20.04
C LYS A 547 2.57 -13.01 18.63
N LEU A 548 2.55 -14.19 17.98
CA LEU A 548 1.86 -14.41 16.70
C LEU A 548 0.69 -15.36 16.95
N ALA A 549 -0.52 -14.94 16.65
CA ALA A 549 -1.73 -15.72 16.86
C ALA A 549 -2.47 -15.91 15.52
N MET A 550 -3.07 -17.08 15.34
CA MET A 550 -3.94 -17.38 14.19
C MET A 550 -5.39 -17.45 14.63
N LEU A 551 -6.29 -16.78 13.90
CA LEU A 551 -7.73 -16.81 14.08
C LEU A 551 -8.36 -17.55 12.90
N THR A 552 -9.15 -18.58 13.15
CA THR A 552 -9.81 -19.34 12.07
C THR A 552 -11.12 -19.98 12.54
N GLY A 553 -12.07 -20.11 11.61
CA GLY A 553 -13.29 -20.91 11.80
C GLY A 553 -13.08 -22.41 11.61
N ASP A 554 -11.91 -22.84 11.15
CA ASP A 554 -11.60 -24.22 10.87
C ASP A 554 -11.45 -25.06 12.14
N LYS A 555 -11.52 -26.39 11.95
CA LYS A 555 -11.28 -27.35 13.03
C LYS A 555 -9.86 -27.20 13.58
N ARG A 556 -9.74 -27.31 14.90
CA ARG A 556 -8.47 -27.18 15.63
C ARG A 556 -7.35 -28.06 15.08
N ALA A 557 -7.66 -29.30 14.65
CA ALA A 557 -6.67 -30.23 14.09
C ALA A 557 -6.05 -29.69 12.80
N SER A 558 -6.86 -29.15 11.86
CA SER A 558 -6.41 -28.53 10.62
C SER A 558 -5.60 -27.27 10.89
N ALA A 559 -6.10 -26.42 11.79
CA ALA A 559 -5.43 -25.16 12.13
C ALA A 559 -4.04 -25.39 12.74
N ASN A 560 -3.88 -26.40 13.61
CA ASN A 560 -2.60 -26.73 14.24
C ASN A 560 -1.54 -27.20 13.23
N ILE A 561 -1.94 -27.91 12.17
CA ILE A 561 -1.01 -28.33 11.11
C ILE A 561 -0.42 -27.10 10.42
N ILE A 562 -1.28 -26.19 9.95
CA ILE A 562 -0.83 -24.94 9.29
C ILE A 562 0.01 -24.11 10.26
N ALA A 563 -0.40 -23.94 11.52
CA ALA A 563 0.30 -23.17 12.53
C ALA A 563 1.75 -23.68 12.74
N SER A 564 1.90 -25.01 12.84
CA SER A 564 3.22 -25.63 13.01
C SER A 564 4.11 -25.47 11.77
N GLU A 565 3.54 -25.50 10.58
CA GLU A 565 4.27 -25.32 9.31
C GLU A 565 4.84 -23.88 9.20
N VAL A 566 4.08 -22.86 9.61
CA VAL A 566 4.45 -21.45 9.43
C VAL A 566 5.10 -20.82 10.67
N GLY A 567 4.99 -21.44 11.87
CA GLY A 567 5.59 -20.94 13.10
C GLY A 567 4.70 -19.94 13.85
N ILE A 568 3.40 -20.23 13.99
CA ILE A 568 2.44 -19.49 14.85
C ILE A 568 2.57 -19.96 16.29
N ASP A 569 2.52 -19.01 17.25
CA ASP A 569 2.67 -19.29 18.68
C ASP A 569 1.33 -19.75 19.31
N GLU A 570 0.21 -19.19 18.86
CA GLU A 570 -1.11 -19.46 19.44
C GLU A 570 -2.18 -19.65 18.37
N VAL A 571 -3.06 -20.64 18.57
CA VAL A 571 -4.12 -20.99 17.63
C VAL A 571 -5.49 -20.83 18.29
N HIS A 572 -6.30 -19.94 17.75
CA HIS A 572 -7.71 -19.81 18.06
C HIS A 572 -8.52 -20.39 16.89
N ALA A 573 -9.02 -21.60 17.07
CA ALA A 573 -9.75 -22.35 16.05
C ALA A 573 -11.24 -22.49 16.41
N GLU A 574 -12.05 -22.83 15.42
CA GLU A 574 -13.49 -23.04 15.55
C GLU A 574 -14.26 -21.77 15.98
N LEU A 575 -13.75 -20.61 15.55
CA LEU A 575 -14.29 -19.29 15.89
C LEU A 575 -15.38 -18.86 14.92
N PHE A 576 -16.46 -18.33 15.47
CA PHE A 576 -17.39 -17.50 14.70
C PHE A 576 -16.82 -16.09 14.50
N PRO A 577 -17.34 -15.29 13.55
CA PRO A 577 -16.86 -13.93 13.32
C PRO A 577 -16.85 -13.05 14.59
N GLU A 578 -17.86 -13.19 15.45
CA GLU A 578 -17.98 -12.46 16.71
C GLU A 578 -16.88 -12.86 17.71
N ASP A 579 -16.48 -14.14 17.73
CA ASP A 579 -15.43 -14.65 18.60
C ASP A 579 -14.06 -14.11 18.18
N LYS A 580 -13.80 -13.97 16.86
CA LYS A 580 -12.61 -13.33 16.33
C LYS A 580 -12.51 -11.88 16.82
N VAL A 581 -13.62 -11.12 16.73
CA VAL A 581 -13.69 -9.73 17.22
C VAL A 581 -13.43 -9.67 18.72
N ALA A 582 -14.03 -10.57 19.51
CA ALA A 582 -13.85 -10.62 20.95
C ALA A 582 -12.40 -10.93 21.35
N ALA A 583 -11.74 -11.86 20.64
CA ALA A 583 -10.34 -12.23 20.88
C ALA A 583 -9.38 -11.07 20.65
N VAL A 584 -9.52 -10.33 19.54
CA VAL A 584 -8.69 -9.17 19.24
C VAL A 584 -8.98 -8.04 20.22
N ARG A 585 -10.26 -7.74 20.51
CA ARG A 585 -10.66 -6.69 21.46
C ARG A 585 -10.11 -6.93 22.87
N ALA A 586 -10.11 -8.18 23.34
CA ALA A 586 -9.54 -8.52 24.63
C ALA A 586 -8.03 -8.25 24.73
N ALA A 587 -7.30 -8.44 23.64
CA ALA A 587 -5.87 -8.15 23.57
C ALA A 587 -5.59 -6.65 23.46
N THR A 588 -6.39 -5.91 22.67
CA THR A 588 -6.28 -4.46 22.46
C THR A 588 -6.55 -3.67 23.75
N GLY A 589 -7.49 -4.12 24.58
CA GLY A 589 -7.86 -3.44 25.84
C GLY A 589 -6.84 -3.53 26.98
N ALA A 590 -5.77 -4.32 26.85
CA ALA A 590 -4.79 -4.55 27.91
C ALA A 590 -3.75 -3.41 28.14
N GLY A 591 -3.83 -2.33 27.39
CA GLY A 591 -3.16 -1.02 27.62
C GLY A 591 -1.64 -0.94 27.47
N LYS A 592 -0.93 -2.05 27.30
CA LYS A 592 0.53 -2.10 27.11
C LYS A 592 0.97 -2.69 25.77
N THR A 593 0.04 -3.31 25.03
CA THR A 593 0.30 -4.00 23.77
C THR A 593 -0.32 -3.20 22.63
N VAL A 594 0.41 -3.04 21.54
CA VAL A 594 -0.15 -2.57 20.26
C VAL A 594 -0.43 -3.82 19.43
N THR A 595 -1.71 -4.05 19.15
CA THR A 595 -2.21 -5.19 18.42
C THR A 595 -2.33 -4.88 16.93
N MET A 596 -1.96 -5.85 16.10
CA MET A 596 -2.16 -5.81 14.66
C MET A 596 -3.01 -7.00 14.23
N MET A 597 -3.99 -6.78 13.37
CA MET A 597 -4.74 -7.85 12.71
C MET A 597 -4.47 -7.81 11.21
N VAL A 598 -4.10 -8.95 10.64
CA VAL A 598 -3.85 -9.13 9.20
C VAL A 598 -4.90 -10.07 8.63
N GLY A 599 -5.63 -9.62 7.61
CA GLY A 599 -6.69 -10.38 6.94
C GLY A 599 -6.79 -10.00 5.46
N ASP A 600 -7.50 -10.79 4.66
CA ASP A 600 -7.63 -10.58 3.20
C ASP A 600 -9.07 -10.31 2.74
N GLY A 601 -10.05 -10.59 3.57
CA GLY A 601 -11.44 -10.74 3.16
C GLY A 601 -12.42 -9.73 3.71
N VAL A 602 -13.57 -9.67 3.06
CA VAL A 602 -14.75 -8.92 3.50
C VAL A 602 -15.20 -9.37 4.90
N ASN A 603 -15.04 -10.67 5.20
CA ASN A 603 -15.42 -11.27 6.47
C ASN A 603 -14.57 -10.79 7.65
N ASP A 604 -13.36 -10.30 7.39
CA ASP A 604 -12.43 -9.83 8.42
C ASP A 604 -12.58 -8.33 8.71
N ALA A 605 -13.37 -7.58 7.94
CA ALA A 605 -13.57 -6.15 8.09
C ALA A 605 -13.91 -5.73 9.54
N PRO A 606 -14.81 -6.40 10.27
CA PRO A 606 -15.10 -6.06 11.67
C PRO A 606 -13.91 -6.30 12.60
N VAL A 607 -13.11 -7.35 12.36
CA VAL A 607 -11.94 -7.69 13.18
C VAL A 607 -10.79 -6.72 12.91
N LEU A 608 -10.58 -6.35 11.64
CA LEU A 608 -9.60 -5.33 11.23
C LEU A 608 -9.87 -3.98 11.89
N ALA A 609 -11.14 -3.57 11.97
CA ALA A 609 -11.54 -2.30 12.58
C ALA A 609 -11.33 -2.24 14.10
N VAL A 610 -11.27 -3.37 14.80
CA VAL A 610 -11.15 -3.44 16.27
C VAL A 610 -9.72 -3.49 16.75
N ALA A 611 -8.77 -3.96 15.93
CA ALA A 611 -7.35 -3.95 16.24
C ALA A 611 -6.81 -2.51 16.30
N ASP A 612 -5.71 -2.28 17.04
CA ASP A 612 -5.00 -0.99 16.98
C ASP A 612 -4.50 -0.69 15.57
N ILE A 613 -4.17 -1.73 14.81
CA ILE A 613 -3.80 -1.65 13.40
C ILE A 613 -4.45 -2.82 12.66
N GLY A 614 -5.42 -2.51 11.80
CA GLY A 614 -5.96 -3.44 10.81
C GLY A 614 -5.15 -3.37 9.52
N VAL A 615 -4.70 -4.52 9.04
CA VAL A 615 -3.93 -4.67 7.79
C VAL A 615 -4.75 -5.53 6.83
N ALA A 616 -5.18 -4.95 5.73
CA ALA A 616 -5.82 -5.68 4.64
C ALA A 616 -4.78 -6.09 3.61
N MET A 617 -4.73 -7.39 3.31
CA MET A 617 -3.97 -7.91 2.16
C MET A 617 -4.92 -8.05 0.98
N THR A 618 -4.65 -7.37 -0.12
CA THR A 618 -5.54 -7.36 -1.27
C THR A 618 -4.80 -7.58 -2.58
N ASP A 619 -5.46 -8.26 -3.50
CA ASP A 619 -5.09 -8.33 -4.92
C ASP A 619 -5.84 -7.28 -5.76
N GLY A 620 -6.44 -6.29 -5.10
CA GLY A 620 -7.27 -5.27 -5.72
C GLY A 620 -8.77 -5.62 -5.81
N THR A 621 -9.20 -6.76 -5.28
CA THR A 621 -10.59 -7.21 -5.40
C THR A 621 -11.46 -6.94 -4.18
N SER A 622 -10.89 -6.78 -2.99
CA SER A 622 -11.63 -6.62 -1.73
C SER A 622 -11.72 -5.15 -1.32
N THR A 623 -12.92 -4.58 -1.40
CA THR A 623 -13.20 -3.18 -1.02
C THR A 623 -13.47 -3.03 0.48
N ALA A 624 -14.30 -3.91 1.07
CA ALA A 624 -14.73 -3.78 2.46
C ALA A 624 -13.57 -3.98 3.46
N ALA A 625 -12.65 -4.92 3.21
CA ALA A 625 -11.45 -5.08 4.02
C ALA A 625 -10.53 -3.85 3.89
N SER A 626 -10.34 -3.35 2.67
CA SER A 626 -9.54 -2.15 2.42
C SER A 626 -10.13 -0.91 3.07
N GLU A 627 -11.47 -0.77 3.10
CA GLU A 627 -12.14 0.36 3.75
C GLU A 627 -12.02 0.31 5.28
N SER A 628 -12.05 -0.87 5.88
CA SER A 628 -12.00 -1.05 7.34
C SER A 628 -10.60 -1.05 7.92
N ALA A 629 -9.59 -1.37 7.12
CA ALA A 629 -8.19 -1.43 7.55
C ALA A 629 -7.54 -0.04 7.56
N GLN A 630 -6.57 0.18 8.45
CA GLN A 630 -5.70 1.36 8.47
C GLN A 630 -4.49 1.20 7.56
N VAL A 631 -4.11 -0.03 7.22
CA VAL A 631 -2.99 -0.38 6.34
C VAL A 631 -3.51 -1.30 5.24
N VAL A 632 -3.13 -1.02 4.00
CA VAL A 632 -3.48 -1.85 2.83
C VAL A 632 -2.21 -2.32 2.14
N ILE A 633 -2.05 -3.63 2.01
CA ILE A 633 -0.96 -4.28 1.28
C ILE A 633 -1.50 -4.64 -0.11
N MET A 634 -0.93 -4.01 -1.15
CA MET A 634 -1.45 -4.07 -2.52
C MET A 634 -0.94 -5.27 -3.34
N ASN A 635 0.13 -5.92 -2.90
CA ASN A 635 0.80 -6.99 -3.64
C ASN A 635 0.48 -8.40 -3.14
N ASP A 636 -0.56 -8.58 -2.36
CA ASP A 636 -0.97 -9.88 -1.78
C ASP A 636 0.22 -10.70 -1.20
N ASN A 637 1.24 -9.99 -0.67
CA ASN A 637 2.50 -10.58 -0.20
C ASN A 637 2.66 -10.40 1.31
N ILE A 638 2.59 -11.48 2.06
CA ILE A 638 2.72 -11.45 3.52
C ILE A 638 4.09 -10.92 4.01
N ALA A 639 5.15 -11.00 3.20
CA ALA A 639 6.45 -10.43 3.54
C ALA A 639 6.44 -8.89 3.64
N ALA A 640 5.40 -8.23 3.11
CA ALA A 640 5.20 -6.80 3.29
C ALA A 640 4.88 -6.42 4.75
N VAL A 641 4.28 -7.32 5.55
CA VAL A 641 3.97 -7.07 6.96
C VAL A 641 5.22 -6.81 7.81
N PRO A 642 6.22 -7.70 7.89
CA PRO A 642 7.45 -7.40 8.61
C PRO A 642 8.23 -6.23 8.00
N ARG A 643 8.20 -6.05 6.69
CA ARG A 643 8.83 -4.91 6.02
C ARG A 643 8.22 -3.58 6.44
N ALA A 644 6.90 -3.51 6.56
CA ALA A 644 6.19 -2.32 7.05
C ALA A 644 6.62 -1.96 8.48
N ILE A 645 6.69 -2.94 9.39
CA ILE A 645 7.15 -2.73 10.76
C ILE A 645 8.63 -2.28 10.80
N ALA A 646 9.49 -2.86 9.97
CA ALA A 646 10.90 -2.49 9.88
C ALA A 646 11.07 -1.03 9.42
N ILE A 647 10.36 -0.63 8.35
CA ILE A 647 10.35 0.76 7.85
C ILE A 647 9.85 1.71 8.94
N ALA A 648 8.75 1.39 9.61
CA ALA A 648 8.19 2.22 10.68
C ALA A 648 9.16 2.42 11.85
N ARG A 649 9.81 1.35 12.32
CA ARG A 649 10.81 1.41 13.39
C ARG A 649 12.03 2.22 13.02
N ARG A 650 12.50 2.06 11.79
CA ARG A 650 13.63 2.83 11.29
C ARG A 650 13.27 4.30 11.18
N THR A 651 12.11 4.63 10.61
CA THR A 651 11.62 6.01 10.51
C THR A 651 11.58 6.68 11.87
N LYS A 652 11.00 6.01 12.88
CA LYS A 652 11.00 6.51 14.26
C LYS A 652 12.39 6.70 14.85
N ARG A 653 13.32 5.77 14.60
CA ARG A 653 14.70 5.87 15.08
C ARG A 653 15.42 7.05 14.45
N VAL A 654 15.32 7.22 13.13
CA VAL A 654 15.94 8.33 12.41
C VAL A 654 15.38 9.66 12.88
N MET A 655 14.06 9.76 13.03
CA MET A 655 13.37 10.94 13.55
C MET A 655 13.91 11.32 14.95
N LEU A 656 13.91 10.37 15.90
CA LEU A 656 14.40 10.63 17.25
C LEU A 656 15.88 11.03 17.27
N GLN A 657 16.70 10.42 16.42
CA GLN A 657 18.11 10.79 16.30
C GLN A 657 18.29 12.22 15.80
N ALA A 658 17.56 12.60 14.74
CA ALA A 658 17.63 13.94 14.19
C ALA A 658 17.19 15.00 15.22
N VAL A 659 16.04 14.77 15.86
CA VAL A 659 15.48 15.69 16.89
C VAL A 659 16.42 15.82 18.09
N ILE A 660 16.84 14.71 18.69
CA ILE A 660 17.70 14.74 19.89
C ILE A 660 19.05 15.37 19.56
N ALA A 661 19.68 15.04 18.43
CA ALA A 661 20.94 15.64 18.02
C ALA A 661 20.80 17.17 17.84
N GLY A 662 19.73 17.64 17.20
CA GLY A 662 19.45 19.06 17.04
C GLY A 662 19.27 19.78 18.38
N LEU A 663 18.43 19.24 19.28
CA LEU A 663 18.22 19.82 20.61
C LEU A 663 19.48 19.86 21.48
N VAL A 664 20.31 18.84 21.43
CA VAL A 664 21.59 18.79 22.16
C VAL A 664 22.56 19.83 21.63
N LEU A 665 22.70 19.94 20.30
CA LEU A 665 23.56 20.97 19.69
C LEU A 665 23.08 22.38 19.98
N ALA A 666 21.77 22.64 19.90
CA ALA A 666 21.16 23.90 20.27
C ALA A 666 21.42 24.25 21.76
N THR A 667 21.28 23.26 22.67
CA THR A 667 21.55 23.47 24.10
C THR A 667 23.02 23.80 24.36
N ILE A 668 23.96 23.14 23.71
CA ILE A 668 25.41 23.45 23.82
C ILE A 668 25.66 24.86 23.28
N GLY A 669 25.05 25.24 22.15
CA GLY A 669 25.13 26.59 21.60
C GLY A 669 24.58 27.66 22.53
N MET A 670 23.42 27.42 23.15
CA MET A 670 22.84 28.33 24.15
C MET A 670 23.74 28.57 25.36
N ILE A 671 24.37 27.48 25.89
CA ILE A 671 25.30 27.61 26.99
C ILE A 671 26.53 28.42 26.56
N ALA A 672 27.10 28.16 25.40
CA ALA A 672 28.22 28.94 24.86
C ALA A 672 27.86 30.41 24.67
N ALA A 673 26.66 30.70 24.15
CA ALA A 673 26.14 32.08 23.99
C ALA A 673 25.94 32.78 25.36
N ALA A 674 25.48 32.08 26.40
CA ALA A 674 25.36 32.60 27.76
C ALA A 674 26.69 33.11 28.31
N PHE A 675 27.81 32.48 27.94
CA PHE A 675 29.17 32.92 28.27
C PHE A 675 29.81 33.90 27.29
N ASN A 676 29.06 34.46 26.33
CA ASN A 676 29.55 35.38 25.26
C ASN A 676 30.55 34.75 24.28
N LEU A 677 30.56 33.48 24.11
CA LEU A 677 31.44 32.83 23.15
C LEU A 677 30.91 32.91 21.71
N ILE A 678 29.61 33.16 21.57
CA ILE A 678 28.94 33.21 20.26
C ILE A 678 28.19 34.55 20.12
N PRO A 679 28.63 35.45 19.21
CA PRO A 679 27.89 36.69 18.87
C PRO A 679 26.50 36.36 18.30
N VAL A 680 25.52 37.29 18.46
CA VAL A 680 24.12 37.04 18.04
C VAL A 680 24.01 36.66 16.57
N VAL A 681 24.68 37.37 15.67
CA VAL A 681 24.67 37.09 14.22
C VAL A 681 25.24 35.72 13.90
N VAL A 682 26.38 35.35 14.52
CA VAL A 682 27.00 34.02 14.35
C VAL A 682 26.09 32.93 14.88
N GLY A 683 25.40 33.20 16.00
CA GLY A 683 24.42 32.29 16.60
C GLY A 683 23.28 31.96 15.64
N ALA A 684 22.75 32.98 14.91
CA ALA A 684 21.69 32.75 13.92
C ALA A 684 22.13 31.82 12.80
N PHE A 685 23.32 32.03 12.21
CA PHE A 685 23.84 31.17 11.16
C PHE A 685 24.21 29.75 11.67
N LEU A 686 24.66 29.65 12.94
CA LEU A 686 24.96 28.35 13.55
C LEU A 686 23.67 27.54 13.77
N GLN A 687 22.59 28.21 14.20
CA GLN A 687 21.29 27.57 14.34
C GLN A 687 20.77 27.05 12.98
N GLU A 688 20.85 27.85 11.94
CA GLU A 688 20.47 27.43 10.59
C GLU A 688 21.27 26.19 10.12
N ALA A 689 22.56 26.16 10.42
CA ALA A 689 23.38 24.98 10.11
C ALA A 689 22.91 23.73 10.88
N ILE A 690 22.51 23.87 12.15
CA ILE A 690 21.94 22.77 12.94
C ILE A 690 20.65 22.27 12.33
N ASP A 691 19.77 23.18 11.87
CA ASP A 691 18.49 22.87 11.26
C ASP A 691 18.68 22.12 9.93
N VAL A 692 19.56 22.60 9.06
CA VAL A 692 19.91 21.92 7.80
C VAL A 692 20.43 20.50 8.05
N VAL A 693 21.34 20.33 9.02
CA VAL A 693 21.90 19.00 9.35
C VAL A 693 20.81 18.09 9.88
N SER A 694 19.92 18.58 10.74
CA SER A 694 18.79 17.80 11.28
C SER A 694 17.83 17.34 10.20
N ILE A 695 17.49 18.22 9.24
CA ILE A 695 16.62 17.91 8.10
C ILE A 695 17.28 16.87 7.18
N LEU A 696 18.56 17.08 6.82
CA LEU A 696 19.29 16.13 5.99
C LEU A 696 19.38 14.75 6.67
N TRP A 697 19.54 14.73 8.00
CA TRP A 697 19.51 13.47 8.76
C TRP A 697 18.13 12.82 8.68
N ALA A 698 17.04 13.58 8.88
CA ALA A 698 15.68 13.09 8.78
C ALA A 698 15.37 12.49 7.39
N LEU A 699 15.87 13.11 6.32
CA LEU A 699 15.75 12.61 4.95
C LEU A 699 16.47 11.26 4.72
N THR A 700 17.40 10.86 5.60
CA THR A 700 17.99 9.51 5.53
C THR A 700 16.97 8.38 5.76
N ALA A 701 15.78 8.71 6.27
CA ALA A 701 14.65 7.78 6.31
C ALA A 701 14.20 7.30 4.92
N LEU A 702 14.49 8.05 3.85
CA LEU A 702 14.24 7.64 2.45
C LEU A 702 15.21 6.56 1.96
N ILE A 703 16.40 6.43 2.58
CA ILE A 703 17.44 5.53 2.08
C ILE A 703 17.12 4.09 2.50
N ASP A 704 17.09 3.18 1.56
CA ASP A 704 16.99 1.74 1.83
C ASP A 704 18.37 1.21 2.25
N ARG A 705 18.46 0.64 3.43
CA ARG A 705 19.67 0.00 3.98
C ARG A 705 19.33 -1.37 4.59
N ASP A 706 18.30 -2.03 4.07
CA ASP A 706 17.96 -3.39 4.50
C ASP A 706 18.68 -4.42 3.67
#